data_488816b5dc9558f789897376148dfb60
#
_entry.id   488816b5dc9558f789897376148dfb60
#
_cell.length_a   1.000
_cell.length_b   1.000
_cell.length_c   1.000
_cell.angle_alpha   90.00
_cell.angle_beta   90.00
_cell.angle_gamma   90.00
#
_symmetry.space_group_name_H-M   'P 1'
#
loop_
_entity.id
_entity.type
_entity.pdbx_description
1 polymer ?
#
loop_
_entity_poly.entity_id
_entity_poly.type
_entity_poly.pdbx_seq_one_letter_code
_entity_poly.pdbx_strand_id
1 'polypeptide(L)'
;MKAKQVCLALMAIALSACSGGNRKTISLEDMPVVTHQEVRDGQEITVCNLELIEDTIDLPLSYFVEDLQMVKLDNRDEALVGKGRVSVSENYLLVAKSSNVPYKLFRRDGSFVGTVGSIGQGPGEYTMIYDVQIDEKNGRIYMLPWNATSILVYDLQGKFEKNIPLNKKYEKLRVPKGRIKVDAENNRIGVVLLPFDYLPVVAWVQDMEGNVISETSTEHFKVAPDFSNEVLSMKATDELSVQITGLKDAPIHHLDMDKGSLRPVFWVDKGNKELQIHSYDEYPYHYGGVIASILRINERQSTSTDPKYYLVDKQTGKGCFYRLYNDWLGDAPVSWLEGLDGYYTLNIEPADLLDLLEKVLKENTSLDAERRKKLEEMKASIDEDENNYVFVGKLTPPPSMPQTFVKPEFKQEEATKVTAKKETKVTPPMEEEPLVPGIRYEAVVKNEGAIRLDIEKALKNVRPMKMSGVGSSVKIVPLWAVDNSVPVPYKDGYLFLDTEGLYLLDSAYQKKRMLVKNVCHYKLYEKNYAYTYKYTLRKPLRVDEEKGIIQCQFLARNEESGMATFSLEKLMKSDSVLHTQDYQSLSPEVYPLLFTSDAFITYKKNTGTFYTHSFRGDTLCRFELMPDYLPTADYRNGESVSTYSLDGQHFVRLPYDDTVYRLVDNHTLQAVYQLDFGSLHHATGKEVISGANIDCAYLIEGWIETDKFIFIRMAQGHNSPINREKKAVKLYSLVYNKETGEFFTLPQPKELTDAMLEGDLLGGLDWWPQAYGNGKMYRYYSSKALSPALQKQIKGVESLKEDEWICVMLE
;
A
#
# COMPACT_ATOMS: atom_id res chain seq x y z
N MET A 1 -32.81 0.60 46.03
CA MET A 1 -32.52 -0.72 46.63
C MET A 1 -31.50 -1.40 45.72
N LYS A 2 -30.32 -1.59 46.29
CA LYS A 2 -29.20 -2.47 45.93
C LYS A 2 -28.77 -2.54 44.46
N ALA A 3 -27.82 -1.67 44.16
CA ALA A 3 -26.85 -1.88 43.07
C ALA A 3 -26.05 -3.16 43.34
N LYS A 4 -25.97 -4.03 42.35
CA LYS A 4 -24.95 -5.11 42.32
C LYS A 4 -23.74 -4.56 41.56
N GLN A 5 -22.74 -4.12 42.30
CA GLN A 5 -21.38 -3.98 41.82
C GLN A 5 -20.87 -5.40 41.50
N VAL A 6 -20.52 -5.62 40.28
CA VAL A 6 -19.67 -6.75 39.86
C VAL A 6 -18.24 -6.21 39.82
N CYS A 7 -17.51 -6.40 40.91
CA CYS A 7 -16.05 -6.27 40.90
C CYS A 7 -15.47 -7.47 40.16
N LEU A 8 -14.91 -7.25 39.00
CA LEU A 8 -13.97 -8.20 38.39
C LEU A 8 -12.63 -8.05 39.15
N ALA A 9 -12.35 -9.04 40.01
CA ALA A 9 -11.05 -9.16 40.65
C ALA A 9 -10.00 -9.62 39.61
N LEU A 10 -9.04 -8.76 39.38
CA LEU A 10 -7.80 -9.11 38.69
C LEU A 10 -6.98 -10.04 39.59
N MET A 11 -6.80 -11.31 39.15
CA MET A 11 -5.81 -12.19 39.71
C MET A 11 -4.53 -12.07 38.90
N ALA A 12 -3.50 -11.51 39.48
CA ALA A 12 -2.14 -11.67 39.02
C ALA A 12 -1.78 -13.18 39.10
N ILE A 13 -1.55 -13.78 37.95
CA ILE A 13 -1.12 -15.19 37.86
C ILE A 13 0.40 -15.19 37.77
N ALA A 14 1.04 -15.58 38.89
CA ALA A 14 2.43 -16.02 38.85
C ALA A 14 2.50 -17.34 38.08
N LEU A 15 3.17 -17.34 36.95
CA LEU A 15 3.41 -18.55 36.15
C LEU A 15 4.48 -19.42 36.83
N SER A 16 4.06 -20.49 37.47
CA SER A 16 4.96 -21.58 37.87
C SER A 16 5.27 -22.44 36.66
N ALA A 17 6.52 -22.44 36.24
CA ALA A 17 7.01 -23.33 35.21
C ALA A 17 7.05 -24.77 35.70
N CYS A 18 6.39 -25.68 34.97
CA CYS A 18 6.68 -27.11 35.05
C CYS A 18 6.69 -27.76 33.66
N SER A 19 7.85 -28.23 33.37
CA SER A 19 8.29 -29.45 32.74
C SER A 19 8.40 -29.63 31.24
N GLY A 20 9.65 -29.89 30.84
CA GLY A 20 9.98 -31.08 30.05
C GLY A 20 10.25 -30.91 28.58
N GLY A 21 11.41 -30.39 28.25
CA GLY A 21 12.04 -30.47 26.95
C GLY A 21 13.21 -29.50 26.91
N ASN A 22 14.40 -29.96 26.53
CA ASN A 22 15.59 -29.09 26.41
C ASN A 22 15.37 -27.97 25.37
N ARG A 23 14.60 -26.94 25.73
CA ARG A 23 14.47 -25.72 24.95
C ARG A 23 15.53 -24.76 25.44
N LYS A 24 16.32 -24.24 24.50
CA LYS A 24 17.28 -23.19 24.79
C LYS A 24 16.50 -21.91 25.16
N THR A 25 16.34 -21.65 26.44
CA THR A 25 15.78 -20.38 26.93
C THR A 25 16.87 -19.33 26.83
N ILE A 26 16.58 -18.24 26.13
CA ILE A 26 17.45 -17.07 26.01
C ILE A 26 16.86 -15.99 26.92
N SER A 27 17.68 -15.46 27.84
CA SER A 27 17.30 -14.36 28.73
C SER A 27 17.81 -13.04 28.17
N LEU A 28 17.07 -11.94 28.37
CA LEU A 28 17.57 -10.58 28.06
C LEU A 28 18.82 -10.23 28.87
N GLU A 29 19.01 -10.84 30.05
CA GLU A 29 20.24 -10.67 30.82
C GLU A 29 21.47 -11.26 30.15
N ASP A 30 21.30 -12.26 29.29
CA ASP A 30 22.39 -12.89 28.56
C ASP A 30 22.80 -12.11 27.31
N MET A 31 22.02 -11.03 26.96
CA MET A 31 22.30 -10.22 25.79
C MET A 31 23.58 -9.41 25.94
N PRO A 32 24.30 -9.15 24.83
CA PRO A 32 25.50 -8.33 24.86
C PRO A 32 25.15 -6.85 25.14
N VAL A 33 26.09 -6.15 25.76
CA VAL A 33 26.06 -4.67 25.78
C VAL A 33 26.44 -4.19 24.39
N VAL A 34 25.50 -3.50 23.74
CA VAL A 34 25.61 -3.06 22.33
C VAL A 34 25.77 -1.56 22.20
N THR A 35 25.73 -0.83 23.32
CA THR A 35 25.86 0.62 23.32
C THR A 35 27.14 1.10 23.98
N HIS A 36 27.56 2.29 23.54
CA HIS A 36 28.60 3.09 24.20
C HIS A 36 28.23 4.57 24.11
N GLN A 37 28.90 5.40 24.92
CA GLN A 37 28.73 6.85 24.88
C GLN A 37 29.79 7.46 23.99
N GLU A 38 29.36 8.40 23.12
CA GLU A 38 30.27 9.25 22.33
C GLU A 38 29.96 10.71 22.61
N VAL A 39 30.95 11.58 22.37
CA VAL A 39 30.75 13.02 22.34
C VAL A 39 30.80 13.49 20.90
N ARG A 40 29.73 14.03 20.39
CA ARG A 40 29.63 14.63 19.04
C ARG A 40 29.20 16.09 19.18
N ASP A 41 29.94 16.98 18.57
CA ASP A 41 29.66 18.42 18.63
C ASP A 41 29.49 18.95 20.07
N GLY A 42 30.22 18.37 21.02
CA GLY A 42 30.18 18.74 22.44
C GLY A 42 28.96 18.20 23.21
N GLN A 43 28.18 17.31 22.62
CA GLN A 43 27.01 16.66 23.23
C GLN A 43 27.24 15.15 23.37
N GLU A 44 26.83 14.60 24.50
CA GLU A 44 26.83 13.14 24.71
C GLU A 44 25.69 12.47 23.94
N ILE A 45 26.02 11.40 23.21
CA ILE A 45 25.06 10.58 22.47
C ILE A 45 25.29 9.11 22.75
N THR A 46 24.23 8.37 22.94
CA THR A 46 24.27 6.92 23.03
C THR A 46 24.32 6.31 21.63
N VAL A 47 25.37 5.55 21.36
CA VAL A 47 25.56 4.88 20.06
C VAL A 47 25.31 3.39 20.24
N CYS A 48 24.40 2.84 19.45
CA CYS A 48 24.16 1.40 19.37
C CYS A 48 24.92 0.81 18.17
N ASN A 49 25.81 -0.14 18.44
CA ASN A 49 26.49 -0.88 17.38
C ASN A 49 25.68 -2.14 17.02
N LEU A 50 25.06 -2.13 15.84
CA LEU A 50 24.26 -3.26 15.34
C LEU A 50 25.08 -4.52 15.05
N GLU A 51 26.38 -4.41 14.85
CA GLU A 51 27.22 -5.58 14.61
C GLU A 51 27.32 -6.48 15.84
N LEU A 52 27.10 -5.93 17.03
CA LEU A 52 27.12 -6.66 18.30
C LEU A 52 25.80 -7.37 18.62
N ILE A 53 24.73 -7.12 17.86
CA ILE A 53 23.46 -7.79 18.03
C ILE A 53 23.46 -9.10 17.23
N GLU A 54 23.46 -10.24 17.93
CA GLU A 54 23.55 -11.56 17.33
C GLU A 54 22.24 -12.35 17.42
N ASP A 55 21.56 -12.28 18.57
CA ASP A 55 20.40 -13.12 18.87
C ASP A 55 19.05 -12.46 18.60
N THR A 56 18.06 -13.29 18.28
CA THR A 56 16.65 -12.89 18.15
C THR A 56 15.84 -13.55 19.25
N ILE A 57 15.10 -12.76 20.03
CA ILE A 57 14.26 -13.24 21.13
C ILE A 57 12.78 -13.08 20.75
N ASP A 58 11.97 -14.08 21.13
CA ASP A 58 10.52 -13.98 21.07
C ASP A 58 10.02 -13.37 22.39
N LEU A 59 9.47 -12.13 22.34
CA LEU A 59 9.04 -11.38 23.51
C LEU A 59 7.51 -11.32 23.59
N PRO A 60 6.91 -11.58 24.75
CA PRO A 60 5.48 -11.33 24.94
C PRO A 60 5.20 -9.83 25.05
N LEU A 61 4.02 -9.40 24.61
CA LEU A 61 3.58 -8.03 24.76
C LEU A 61 3.51 -7.60 26.22
N SER A 62 3.18 -8.52 27.14
CA SER A 62 3.17 -8.28 28.60
C SER A 62 4.53 -7.91 29.18
N TYR A 63 5.61 -8.07 28.44
CA TYR A 63 6.93 -7.56 28.83
C TYR A 63 7.00 -6.03 28.78
N PHE A 64 6.24 -5.42 27.88
CA PHE A 64 6.24 -3.96 27.63
C PHE A 64 5.02 -3.26 28.21
N VAL A 65 3.95 -3.97 28.46
CA VAL A 65 2.61 -3.40 28.72
C VAL A 65 2.01 -4.00 29.97
N GLU A 66 1.48 -3.15 30.84
CA GLU A 66 0.63 -3.56 31.97
C GLU A 66 -0.84 -3.37 31.64
N ASP A 67 -1.69 -4.18 32.26
CA ASP A 67 -3.15 -4.02 32.29
C ASP A 67 -3.78 -3.74 30.93
N LEU A 68 -3.41 -4.57 29.92
CA LEU A 68 -4.00 -4.47 28.59
C LEU A 68 -5.52 -4.66 28.68
N GLN A 69 -6.27 -3.64 28.35
CA GLN A 69 -7.73 -3.65 28.35
C GLN A 69 -8.27 -3.65 26.92
N MET A 70 -9.28 -4.46 26.69
CA MET A 70 -10.08 -4.42 25.47
C MET A 70 -11.26 -3.45 25.70
N VAL A 71 -11.28 -2.37 24.96
CA VAL A 71 -12.31 -1.32 25.03
C VAL A 71 -13.18 -1.46 23.79
N LYS A 72 -14.46 -1.74 23.99
CA LYS A 72 -15.46 -1.72 22.93
C LYS A 72 -15.95 -0.29 22.74
N LEU A 73 -15.79 0.26 21.54
CA LEU A 73 -16.25 1.60 21.24
C LEU A 73 -17.77 1.65 21.05
N ASP A 74 -18.37 2.78 21.42
CA ASP A 74 -19.80 3.07 21.24
C ASP A 74 -20.23 2.85 19.78
N ASN A 75 -21.36 2.17 19.58
CA ASN A 75 -21.83 1.70 18.28
C ASN A 75 -22.86 2.61 17.58
N ARG A 76 -23.12 3.81 18.11
CA ARG A 76 -23.99 4.77 17.42
C ARG A 76 -23.35 5.27 16.12
N ASP A 77 -24.14 5.61 15.12
CA ASP A 77 -23.65 6.00 13.79
C ASP A 77 -22.59 7.11 13.82
N GLU A 78 -22.78 8.10 14.70
CA GLU A 78 -21.87 9.24 14.83
C GLU A 78 -20.52 8.84 15.46
N ALA A 79 -20.45 7.73 16.17
CA ALA A 79 -19.26 7.24 16.85
C ALA A 79 -18.43 6.28 15.99
N LEU A 80 -18.97 5.81 14.85
CA LEU A 80 -18.30 4.81 14.03
C LEU A 80 -16.92 5.28 13.57
N VAL A 81 -15.91 4.44 13.80
CA VAL A 81 -14.54 4.65 13.37
C VAL A 81 -14.11 3.51 12.44
N GLY A 82 -12.94 3.59 11.86
CA GLY A 82 -12.29 2.49 11.18
C GLY A 82 -10.87 2.36 11.69
N LYS A 83 -10.04 1.57 11.03
CA LYS A 83 -8.63 1.45 11.34
C LYS A 83 -7.97 2.83 11.35
N GLY A 84 -7.28 3.16 12.41
CA GLY A 84 -6.61 4.43 12.55
C GLY A 84 -5.82 4.53 13.85
N ARG A 85 -5.02 5.58 13.95
CA ARG A 85 -4.23 5.87 15.13
C ARG A 85 -5.10 6.24 16.32
N VAL A 86 -4.68 5.84 17.51
CA VAL A 86 -5.34 6.21 18.76
C VAL A 86 -4.35 6.98 19.61
N SER A 87 -4.65 8.24 19.90
CA SER A 87 -3.96 9.01 20.94
C SER A 87 -4.67 8.78 22.26
N VAL A 88 -3.89 8.59 23.31
CA VAL A 88 -4.39 8.12 24.59
C VAL A 88 -4.01 9.11 25.70
N SER A 89 -4.94 9.34 26.59
CA SER A 89 -4.69 9.98 27.87
C SER A 89 -5.29 9.17 29.01
N GLU A 90 -5.23 9.64 30.23
CA GLU A 90 -5.69 8.88 31.39
C GLU A 90 -7.15 8.44 31.26
N ASN A 91 -8.04 9.34 30.78
CA ASN A 91 -9.48 9.11 30.73
C ASN A 91 -10.07 9.12 29.30
N TYR A 92 -9.27 9.37 28.25
CA TYR A 92 -9.78 9.53 26.90
C TYR A 92 -8.98 8.74 25.85
N LEU A 93 -9.69 8.38 24.79
CA LEU A 93 -9.16 7.84 23.52
C LEU A 93 -9.59 8.79 22.39
N LEU A 94 -8.63 9.29 21.63
CA LEU A 94 -8.87 10.13 20.46
C LEU A 94 -8.50 9.33 19.23
N VAL A 95 -9.51 8.91 18.47
CA VAL A 95 -9.34 7.99 17.34
C VAL A 95 -9.32 8.78 16.04
N ALA A 96 -8.22 8.64 15.30
CA ALA A 96 -8.07 9.13 13.95
C ALA A 96 -8.44 8.04 12.94
N LYS A 97 -9.26 8.32 11.95
CA LYS A 97 -9.58 7.32 10.92
C LYS A 97 -8.65 7.41 9.72
N SER A 98 -8.71 8.46 9.00
CA SER A 98 -7.92 8.76 7.80
C SER A 98 -8.12 10.24 7.46
N SER A 99 -7.34 10.76 6.52
CA SER A 99 -7.64 12.07 5.91
C SER A 99 -9.09 12.08 5.43
N ASN A 100 -9.85 13.11 5.74
CA ASN A 100 -11.26 13.35 5.38
C ASN A 100 -12.32 12.75 6.31
N VAL A 101 -11.95 12.27 7.50
CA VAL A 101 -12.92 11.94 8.55
C VAL A 101 -12.48 12.63 9.84
N PRO A 102 -13.35 13.37 10.53
CA PRO A 102 -13.01 14.03 11.77
C PRO A 102 -12.62 13.02 12.86
N TYR A 103 -11.71 13.45 13.74
CA TYR A 103 -11.34 12.68 14.91
C TYR A 103 -12.55 12.46 15.81
N LYS A 104 -12.61 11.28 16.44
CA LYS A 104 -13.64 10.89 17.39
C LYS A 104 -13.04 10.77 18.78
N LEU A 105 -13.66 11.41 19.77
CA LEU A 105 -13.26 11.34 21.16
C LEU A 105 -14.16 10.37 21.91
N PHE A 106 -13.54 9.46 22.65
CA PHE A 106 -14.19 8.49 23.52
C PHE A 106 -13.60 8.60 24.92
N ARG A 107 -14.36 8.16 25.91
CA ARG A 107 -13.81 7.85 27.23
C ARG A 107 -13.07 6.50 27.19
N ARG A 108 -12.28 6.24 28.23
CA ARG A 108 -11.57 4.96 28.38
C ARG A 108 -12.50 3.75 28.53
N ASP A 109 -13.76 3.94 28.84
CA ASP A 109 -14.79 2.88 28.87
C ASP A 109 -15.43 2.63 27.50
N GLY A 110 -15.00 3.35 26.47
CA GLY A 110 -15.51 3.26 25.09
C GLY A 110 -16.71 4.14 24.80
N SER A 111 -17.27 4.85 25.78
CA SER A 111 -18.41 5.75 25.57
C SER A 111 -18.02 6.95 24.69
N PHE A 112 -18.82 7.22 23.66
CA PHE A 112 -18.59 8.33 22.73
C PHE A 112 -18.84 9.67 23.41
N VAL A 113 -17.88 10.59 23.29
CA VAL A 113 -17.96 11.95 23.81
C VAL A 113 -18.37 12.93 22.72
N GLY A 114 -17.73 12.88 21.56
CA GLY A 114 -18.03 13.80 20.47
C GLY A 114 -17.06 13.68 19.29
N THR A 115 -17.42 14.37 18.23
CA THR A 115 -16.54 14.56 17.07
C THR A 115 -15.70 15.81 17.30
N VAL A 116 -14.39 15.74 17.08
CA VAL A 116 -13.48 16.86 17.28
C VAL A 116 -13.30 17.62 15.98
N GLY A 117 -13.88 18.82 15.92
CA GLY A 117 -13.86 19.66 14.71
C GLY A 117 -14.62 19.05 13.55
N SER A 118 -14.28 19.51 12.35
CA SER A 118 -14.85 19.04 11.06
C SER A 118 -13.83 19.10 9.94
N ILE A 119 -14.13 18.42 8.83
CA ILE A 119 -13.28 18.44 7.64
C ILE A 119 -13.63 19.66 6.79
N GLY A 120 -12.61 20.47 6.48
CA GLY A 120 -12.77 21.69 5.68
C GLY A 120 -11.60 22.65 5.80
N GLN A 121 -11.84 23.92 5.50
CA GLN A 121 -10.87 25.02 5.54
C GLN A 121 -11.35 26.22 6.33
N GLY A 122 -12.48 26.14 6.98
CA GLY A 122 -13.05 27.16 7.84
C GLY A 122 -12.40 27.20 9.23
N PRO A 123 -12.82 28.14 10.10
CA PRO A 123 -12.35 28.21 11.49
C PRO A 123 -12.67 26.93 12.25
N GLY A 124 -11.63 26.27 12.79
CA GLY A 124 -11.78 24.99 13.50
C GLY A 124 -12.05 23.79 12.61
N GLU A 125 -11.83 23.94 11.29
CA GLU A 125 -11.82 22.82 10.33
C GLU A 125 -10.40 22.45 9.96
N TYR A 126 -10.21 21.19 9.52
CA TYR A 126 -8.92 20.68 9.07
C TYR A 126 -9.09 19.64 7.95
N THR A 127 -8.07 19.46 7.14
CA THR A 127 -8.05 18.40 6.11
C THR A 127 -7.22 17.20 6.54
N MET A 128 -6.10 17.45 7.19
CA MET A 128 -5.19 16.44 7.69
C MET A 128 -4.52 16.95 8.96
N ILE A 129 -4.47 16.12 9.99
CA ILE A 129 -3.75 16.40 11.24
C ILE A 129 -2.45 15.60 11.25
N TYR A 130 -1.37 16.26 11.56
CA TYR A 130 -0.04 15.69 11.65
C TYR A 130 0.32 15.24 13.05
N ASP A 131 -0.16 16.00 14.04
CA ASP A 131 0.09 15.70 15.44
C ASP A 131 -1.06 16.15 16.35
N VAL A 132 -1.26 15.45 17.45
CA VAL A 132 -2.27 15.77 18.47
C VAL A 132 -1.69 15.62 19.86
N GLN A 133 -2.22 16.40 20.80
CA GLN A 133 -1.99 16.22 22.24
C GLN A 133 -3.28 16.46 23.00
N ILE A 134 -3.65 15.52 23.86
CA ILE A 134 -4.76 15.65 24.80
C ILE A 134 -4.18 16.19 26.09
N ASP A 135 -4.68 17.32 26.55
CA ASP A 135 -4.35 17.96 27.85
C ASP A 135 -5.60 17.92 28.74
N GLU A 136 -5.77 16.80 29.44
CA GLU A 136 -6.94 16.59 30.28
C GLU A 136 -7.00 17.60 31.42
N LYS A 137 -5.83 17.96 31.98
CA LYS A 137 -5.74 18.88 33.12
C LYS A 137 -6.31 20.25 32.79
N ASN A 138 -6.08 20.74 31.57
CA ASN A 138 -6.61 22.00 31.09
C ASN A 138 -7.88 21.83 30.25
N GLY A 139 -8.39 20.60 30.09
CA GLY A 139 -9.62 20.31 29.38
C GLY A 139 -9.52 20.57 27.87
N ARG A 140 -8.38 20.36 27.22
CA ARG A 140 -8.13 20.75 25.83
C ARG A 140 -7.50 19.65 24.99
N ILE A 141 -7.75 19.77 23.68
CA ILE A 141 -7.11 18.98 22.63
C ILE A 141 -6.40 19.96 21.69
N TYR A 142 -5.10 19.76 21.50
CA TYR A 142 -4.28 20.54 20.59
C TYR A 142 -4.01 19.71 19.34
N MET A 143 -4.26 20.28 18.16
CA MET A 143 -4.05 19.62 16.88
C MET A 143 -3.18 20.43 15.94
N LEU A 144 -2.12 19.83 15.40
CA LEU A 144 -1.26 20.42 14.40
C LEU A 144 -1.67 19.93 13.01
N PRO A 145 -2.27 20.77 12.16
CA PRO A 145 -2.60 20.41 10.79
C PRO A 145 -1.36 20.24 9.91
N TRP A 146 -1.53 19.54 8.79
CA TRP A 146 -0.56 19.55 7.71
C TRP A 146 -0.40 20.95 7.11
N ASN A 147 0.86 21.33 6.81
CA ASN A 147 1.20 22.64 6.26
C ASN A 147 0.63 23.82 7.10
N ALA A 148 0.70 23.67 8.41
CA ALA A 148 0.05 24.53 9.39
C ALA A 148 0.69 25.93 9.50
N THR A 149 -0.16 26.91 9.78
CA THR A 149 0.22 28.24 10.28
C THR A 149 -0.22 28.46 11.74
N SER A 150 -1.01 27.53 12.26
CA SER A 150 -1.53 27.59 13.64
C SER A 150 -1.83 26.19 14.16
N ILE A 151 -1.83 26.04 15.47
CA ILE A 151 -2.38 24.89 16.18
C ILE A 151 -3.86 25.15 16.43
N LEU A 152 -4.71 24.18 16.14
CA LEU A 152 -6.14 24.20 16.47
C LEU A 152 -6.36 23.73 17.89
N VAL A 153 -7.19 24.43 18.65
CA VAL A 153 -7.51 24.09 20.05
C VAL A 153 -9.00 23.80 20.16
N TYR A 154 -9.30 22.64 20.75
CA TYR A 154 -10.66 22.19 21.03
C TYR A 154 -10.82 21.87 22.50
N ASP A 155 -12.06 21.95 23.01
CA ASP A 155 -12.40 21.42 24.32
C ASP A 155 -12.56 19.88 24.30
N LEU A 156 -12.75 19.27 25.46
CA LEU A 156 -12.98 17.82 25.59
C LEU A 156 -14.39 17.37 25.17
N GLN A 157 -15.20 18.24 24.57
CA GLN A 157 -16.43 17.93 23.86
C GLN A 157 -16.25 17.98 22.34
N GLY A 158 -15.02 18.30 21.88
CA GLY A 158 -14.68 18.42 20.47
C GLY A 158 -15.02 19.75 19.82
N LYS A 159 -15.47 20.74 20.61
CA LYS A 159 -15.81 22.07 20.11
C LYS A 159 -14.58 22.94 19.96
N PHE A 160 -14.47 23.59 18.82
CA PHE A 160 -13.38 24.53 18.53
C PHE A 160 -13.38 25.73 19.46
N GLU A 161 -12.24 26.05 20.07
CA GLU A 161 -12.06 27.22 20.94
C GLU A 161 -11.29 28.35 20.25
N LYS A 162 -10.10 28.05 19.71
CA LYS A 162 -9.20 29.06 19.11
C LYS A 162 -8.11 28.45 18.25
N ASN A 163 -7.42 29.33 17.51
CA ASN A 163 -6.14 29.06 16.89
C ASN A 163 -5.00 29.63 17.74
N ILE A 164 -3.88 28.91 17.86
CA ILE A 164 -2.62 29.41 18.38
C ILE A 164 -1.68 29.60 17.20
N PRO A 165 -1.30 30.83 16.85
CA PRO A 165 -0.37 31.05 15.75
C PRO A 165 0.96 30.33 15.98
N LEU A 166 1.55 29.83 14.90
CA LEU A 166 2.88 29.24 14.94
C LEU A 166 3.92 30.31 14.58
N ASN A 167 4.93 30.43 15.44
CA ASN A 167 6.15 31.22 15.19
C ASN A 167 5.90 32.60 14.54
N LYS A 168 5.37 33.53 15.28
CA LYS A 168 5.08 34.90 14.80
C LYS A 168 6.31 35.69 14.30
N LYS A 169 7.51 35.22 14.58
CA LYS A 169 8.74 35.81 14.06
C LYS A 169 8.83 35.72 12.52
N TYR A 170 8.24 34.67 11.92
CA TYR A 170 8.28 34.44 10.48
C TYR A 170 6.86 34.42 9.90
N GLU A 171 6.39 35.55 9.40
CA GLU A 171 5.00 35.77 8.94
C GLU A 171 4.50 34.74 7.90
N LYS A 172 5.41 34.15 7.13
CA LYS A 172 5.07 33.18 6.06
C LYS A 172 5.47 31.74 6.39
N LEU A 173 5.88 31.48 7.64
CA LEU A 173 6.27 30.14 8.02
C LEU A 173 5.06 29.21 7.97
N ARG A 174 5.22 28.09 7.32
CA ARG A 174 4.30 26.97 7.35
C ARG A 174 5.02 25.73 7.83
N VAL A 175 4.38 24.98 8.70
CA VAL A 175 4.88 23.69 9.17
C VAL A 175 4.38 22.60 8.25
N PRO A 176 5.20 22.12 7.29
CA PRO A 176 4.75 21.12 6.31
C PRO A 176 4.40 19.81 7.01
N LYS A 177 5.26 19.37 7.90
CA LYS A 177 5.14 18.18 8.76
C LYS A 177 5.84 18.50 10.06
N GLY A 178 5.26 18.09 11.20
CA GLY A 178 5.87 18.42 12.48
C GLY A 178 5.30 17.66 13.65
N ARG A 179 5.89 17.88 14.82
CA ARG A 179 5.46 17.40 16.12
C ARG A 179 5.41 18.54 17.11
N ILE A 180 4.48 18.45 18.05
CA ILE A 180 4.29 19.44 19.10
C ILE A 180 4.38 18.82 20.50
N LYS A 181 4.88 19.62 21.44
CA LYS A 181 4.76 19.39 22.88
C LYS A 181 4.15 20.64 23.50
N VAL A 182 2.96 20.51 24.07
CA VAL A 182 2.29 21.60 24.75
C VAL A 182 2.46 21.43 26.25
N ASP A 183 3.04 22.43 26.89
CA ASP A 183 3.14 22.60 28.34
C ASP A 183 2.36 23.87 28.69
N ALA A 184 1.06 23.70 28.87
CA ALA A 184 0.13 24.81 29.14
C ALA A 184 0.37 25.45 30.52
N GLU A 185 0.88 24.70 31.50
CA GLU A 185 1.16 25.19 32.82
C GLU A 185 2.28 26.23 32.83
N ASN A 186 3.31 25.98 32.04
CA ASN A 186 4.45 26.88 31.90
C ASN A 186 4.30 27.85 30.71
N ASN A 187 3.12 27.88 30.07
CA ASN A 187 2.83 28.74 28.91
C ASN A 187 3.83 28.52 27.77
N ARG A 188 4.10 27.25 27.42
CA ARG A 188 5.09 26.86 26.39
C ARG A 188 4.55 25.86 25.39
N ILE A 189 4.97 26.01 24.15
CA ILE A 189 4.75 25.03 23.07
C ILE A 189 6.08 24.82 22.37
N GLY A 190 6.59 23.60 22.43
CA GLY A 190 7.69 23.14 21.62
C GLY A 190 7.19 22.63 20.27
N VAL A 191 7.86 22.99 19.18
CA VAL A 191 7.54 22.56 17.83
C VAL A 191 8.81 22.10 17.15
N VAL A 192 8.77 20.94 16.50
CA VAL A 192 9.81 20.44 15.60
C VAL A 192 9.16 20.17 14.25
N LEU A 193 9.78 20.65 13.17
CA LEU A 193 9.27 20.47 11.83
C LEU A 193 10.26 19.71 10.94
N LEU A 194 9.78 19.21 9.81
CA LEU A 194 10.62 18.66 8.75
C LEU A 194 11.38 19.82 8.08
N PRO A 195 12.72 19.91 8.25
CA PRO A 195 13.47 21.10 7.91
C PRO A 195 13.87 21.14 6.43
N PHE A 196 12.94 21.38 5.55
CA PHE A 196 13.26 21.63 4.15
C PHE A 196 14.24 22.78 4.02
N ASP A 197 15.12 22.71 3.03
CA ASP A 197 16.27 23.62 2.83
C ASP A 197 15.89 25.10 2.72
N TYR A 198 14.63 25.41 2.37
CA TYR A 198 14.10 26.77 2.30
C TYR A 198 13.50 27.28 3.62
N LEU A 199 13.40 26.44 4.64
CA LEU A 199 12.85 26.83 5.94
C LEU A 199 13.92 27.41 6.86
N PRO A 200 13.65 28.49 7.63
CA PRO A 200 14.66 29.15 8.46
C PRO A 200 14.96 28.43 9.77
N VAL A 201 14.02 27.64 10.29
CA VAL A 201 14.11 26.98 11.60
C VAL A 201 13.71 25.52 11.48
N VAL A 202 14.28 24.66 12.33
CA VAL A 202 13.92 23.23 12.48
C VAL A 202 13.08 23.01 13.73
N ALA A 203 13.33 23.78 14.78
CA ALA A 203 12.63 23.66 16.05
C ALA A 203 12.56 25.02 16.76
N TRP A 204 11.56 25.20 17.58
CA TRP A 204 11.43 26.37 18.46
C TRP A 204 10.53 26.08 19.67
N VAL A 205 10.65 26.93 20.67
CA VAL A 205 9.71 27.04 21.77
C VAL A 205 9.03 28.40 21.70
N GLN A 206 7.74 28.45 21.83
CA GLN A 206 6.89 29.67 21.83
C GLN A 206 5.93 29.66 23.01
N ASP A 207 5.36 30.83 23.32
CA ASP A 207 4.22 30.93 24.22
C ASP A 207 2.88 30.55 23.55
N MET A 208 1.79 30.54 24.34
CA MET A 208 0.43 30.25 23.84
C MET A 208 -0.13 31.31 22.88
N GLU A 209 0.50 32.48 22.79
CA GLU A 209 0.18 33.55 21.84
C GLU A 209 0.98 33.44 20.53
N GLY A 210 1.97 32.54 20.45
CA GLY A 210 2.83 32.32 19.28
C GLY A 210 4.10 33.18 19.23
N ASN A 211 4.47 33.83 20.31
CA ASN A 211 5.72 34.58 20.41
C ASN A 211 6.86 33.59 20.67
N VAL A 212 7.90 33.67 19.88
CA VAL A 212 9.07 32.77 19.98
C VAL A 212 9.89 33.11 21.20
N ILE A 213 10.15 32.13 22.04
CA ILE A 213 11.02 32.20 23.22
C ILE A 213 12.46 31.83 22.82
N SER A 214 12.60 30.74 22.09
CA SER A 214 13.89 30.23 21.63
C SER A 214 13.71 29.39 20.36
N GLU A 215 14.76 29.25 19.55
CA GLU A 215 14.70 28.52 18.29
C GLU A 215 16.04 27.88 17.87
N THR A 216 15.98 26.87 17.05
CA THR A 216 17.11 26.23 16.36
C THR A 216 17.01 26.46 14.86
N SER A 217 18.07 27.02 14.27
CA SER A 217 18.19 27.19 12.82
C SER A 217 18.25 25.87 12.07
N THR A 218 17.77 25.86 10.83
CA THR A 218 17.91 24.70 9.91
C THR A 218 19.33 24.53 9.37
N GLU A 219 20.29 25.41 9.66
CA GLU A 219 21.59 25.41 9.01
C GLU A 219 22.30 24.05 9.00
N HIS A 220 22.21 23.30 10.10
CA HIS A 220 22.79 21.96 10.26
C HIS A 220 21.79 20.81 10.09
N PHE A 221 20.52 21.11 9.80
CA PHE A 221 19.43 20.14 9.73
C PHE A 221 18.76 20.10 8.36
N LYS A 222 19.36 20.64 7.31
CA LYS A 222 18.72 20.76 5.99
C LYS A 222 18.41 19.41 5.37
N VAL A 223 17.15 19.24 4.97
CA VAL A 223 16.65 18.10 4.22
C VAL A 223 16.16 18.60 2.87
N ALA A 224 16.50 17.90 1.79
CA ALA A 224 15.94 18.21 0.48
C ALA A 224 14.39 18.12 0.52
N PRO A 225 13.65 18.91 -0.28
CA PRO A 225 12.19 18.91 -0.32
C PRO A 225 11.64 17.60 -0.89
N ASP A 226 11.79 16.53 -0.13
CA ASP A 226 11.24 15.22 -0.41
C ASP A 226 10.14 14.91 0.62
N PHE A 227 8.90 14.86 0.15
CA PHE A 227 7.74 14.61 0.99
C PHE A 227 7.61 13.16 1.47
N SER A 228 8.52 12.25 1.10
CA SER A 228 8.64 10.93 1.73
C SER A 228 9.32 11.00 3.11
N ASN A 229 10.10 12.04 3.38
CA ASN A 229 10.70 12.27 4.68
C ASN A 229 9.67 12.69 5.74
N GLU A 230 9.93 12.31 6.99
CA GLU A 230 9.01 12.48 8.11
C GLU A 230 9.72 12.99 9.37
N VAL A 231 8.93 13.55 10.27
CA VAL A 231 9.31 13.74 11.69
C VAL A 231 8.58 12.68 12.49
N LEU A 232 9.28 11.63 12.89
CA LEU A 232 8.72 10.52 13.65
C LEU A 232 8.81 10.80 15.14
N SER A 233 7.81 10.40 15.91
CA SER A 233 7.80 10.48 17.37
C SER A 233 6.77 9.51 17.93
N MET A 234 7.16 8.79 18.97
CA MET A 234 6.24 7.93 19.75
C MET A 234 5.60 8.68 20.93
N LYS A 235 6.11 9.87 21.26
CA LYS A 235 5.64 10.63 22.44
C LYS A 235 5.56 9.80 23.74
N ALA A 236 6.48 8.86 23.87
CA ALA A 236 6.48 7.88 24.96
C ALA A 236 7.29 8.37 26.18
N THR A 237 7.92 9.54 26.09
CA THR A 237 8.76 10.15 27.13
C THR A 237 8.26 11.55 27.48
N ASP A 238 8.73 12.09 28.62
CA ASP A 238 8.40 13.44 29.05
C ASP A 238 9.04 14.53 28.17
N GLU A 239 10.06 14.20 27.36
CA GLU A 239 10.65 15.10 26.39
C GLU A 239 10.03 14.89 25.00
N LEU A 240 10.01 15.92 24.17
CA LEU A 240 9.65 15.75 22.76
C LEU A 240 10.81 15.09 22.01
N SER A 241 10.71 13.78 21.93
CA SER A 241 11.66 12.92 21.21
C SER A 241 11.24 12.78 19.75
N VAL A 242 12.16 13.07 18.82
CA VAL A 242 11.89 13.01 17.39
C VAL A 242 13.04 12.38 16.62
N GLN A 243 12.70 11.62 15.57
CA GLN A 243 13.61 11.29 14.48
C GLN A 243 13.20 12.07 13.24
N ILE A 244 14.13 12.79 12.62
CA ILE A 244 13.91 13.49 11.36
C ILE A 244 14.54 12.66 10.24
N THR A 245 13.69 12.00 9.43
CA THR A 245 14.20 11.21 8.30
C THR A 245 14.73 12.14 7.21
N GLY A 246 15.72 11.67 6.44
CA GLY A 246 16.40 12.46 5.43
C GLY A 246 17.62 13.23 5.96
N LEU A 247 17.79 13.38 7.27
CA LEU A 247 19.06 13.82 7.84
C LEU A 247 20.12 12.73 7.70
N LYS A 248 21.37 13.16 7.57
CA LYS A 248 22.52 12.23 7.64
C LYS A 248 22.49 11.51 8.99
N ASP A 249 22.54 10.17 8.94
CA ASP A 249 22.52 9.29 10.12
C ASP A 249 21.23 9.38 10.96
N ALA A 250 20.35 10.33 10.70
CA ALA A 250 19.02 10.56 11.29
C ALA A 250 18.86 10.12 12.77
N PRO A 251 19.66 10.65 13.72
CA PRO A 251 19.57 10.28 15.13
C PRO A 251 18.24 10.69 15.75
N ILE A 252 17.89 10.07 16.89
CA ILE A 252 16.83 10.60 17.76
C ILE A 252 17.35 11.88 18.41
N HIS A 253 16.53 12.92 18.38
CA HIS A 253 16.78 14.19 19.04
C HIS A 253 15.71 14.44 20.11
N HIS A 254 16.12 15.05 21.22
CA HIS A 254 15.22 15.65 22.20
C HIS A 254 15.16 17.16 22.00
N LEU A 255 13.95 17.72 22.09
CA LEU A 255 13.78 19.17 22.15
C LEU A 255 13.90 19.63 23.60
N ASP A 256 14.91 20.46 23.88
CA ASP A 256 15.03 21.18 25.13
C ASP A 256 13.97 22.31 25.19
N MET A 257 12.97 22.16 26.02
CA MET A 257 11.86 23.12 26.14
C MET A 257 12.26 24.47 26.75
N ASP A 258 13.45 24.57 27.35
CA ASP A 258 13.99 25.84 27.88
C ASP A 258 14.83 26.59 26.84
N LYS A 259 15.66 25.87 26.08
CA LYS A 259 16.58 26.44 25.11
C LYS A 259 16.09 26.42 23.67
N GLY A 260 15.02 25.68 23.38
CA GLY A 260 14.54 25.46 22.01
C GLY A 260 15.54 24.72 21.12
N SER A 261 16.53 24.03 21.70
CA SER A 261 17.57 23.33 20.98
C SER A 261 17.26 21.85 20.83
N LEU A 262 17.63 21.29 19.67
CA LEU A 262 17.59 19.87 19.43
C LEU A 262 18.95 19.26 19.80
N ARG A 263 18.94 18.32 20.76
CA ARG A 263 20.14 17.56 21.12
C ARG A 263 20.00 16.11 20.63
N PRO A 264 21.00 15.54 19.94
CA PRO A 264 20.99 14.13 19.59
C PRO A 264 21.15 13.30 20.87
N VAL A 265 20.36 12.22 20.99
CA VAL A 265 20.39 11.36 22.19
C VAL A 265 20.71 9.91 21.87
N PHE A 266 20.32 9.43 20.70
CA PHE A 266 20.55 8.07 20.29
C PHE A 266 20.81 7.97 18.80
N TRP A 267 21.77 7.13 18.44
CA TRP A 267 22.14 6.84 17.07
C TRP A 267 22.53 5.37 16.90
N VAL A 268 22.35 4.86 15.69
CA VAL A 268 22.70 3.48 15.38
C VAL A 268 23.86 3.43 14.40
N ASP A 269 24.95 2.83 14.84
CA ASP A 269 26.08 2.47 13.99
C ASP A 269 25.80 1.14 13.31
N LYS A 270 25.73 1.18 11.98
CA LYS A 270 25.50 -0.02 11.15
C LYS A 270 26.74 -0.85 10.95
N GLY A 271 27.91 -0.30 11.29
CA GLY A 271 29.21 -0.89 10.95
C GLY A 271 29.38 -1.05 9.45
N ASN A 272 29.93 -2.19 9.05
CA ASN A 272 30.10 -2.55 7.64
C ASN A 272 28.87 -3.25 7.02
N LYS A 273 27.78 -3.42 7.79
CA LYS A 273 26.57 -4.08 7.29
C LYS A 273 25.82 -3.17 6.32
N GLU A 274 25.44 -3.71 5.18
CA GLU A 274 24.56 -3.05 4.22
C GLU A 274 23.12 -3.14 4.73
N LEU A 275 22.80 -2.29 5.71
CA LEU A 275 21.49 -2.21 6.33
C LEU A 275 20.89 -0.83 6.08
N GLN A 276 19.59 -0.84 5.76
CA GLN A 276 18.78 0.36 5.77
C GLN A 276 18.01 0.41 7.09
N ILE A 277 18.14 1.50 7.81
CA ILE A 277 17.35 1.76 9.00
C ILE A 277 16.13 2.54 8.54
N HIS A 278 14.93 2.01 8.81
CA HIS A 278 13.68 2.64 8.44
C HIS A 278 13.18 3.59 9.51
N SER A 279 13.33 3.21 10.79
CA SER A 279 12.94 4.07 11.90
C SER A 279 13.78 3.78 13.15
N TYR A 280 13.88 4.78 13.99
CA TYR A 280 14.26 4.67 15.39
C TYR A 280 13.04 5.03 16.22
N ASP A 281 12.80 4.25 17.27
CA ASP A 281 11.71 4.46 18.19
C ASP A 281 12.28 4.63 19.59
N GLU A 282 11.77 5.61 20.32
CA GLU A 282 12.13 5.79 21.72
C GLU A 282 10.92 5.47 22.59
N TYR A 283 11.06 4.42 23.38
CA TYR A 283 10.13 4.04 24.42
C TYR A 283 10.64 4.54 25.79
N PRO A 284 9.81 4.52 26.84
CA PRO A 284 10.24 5.02 28.15
C PRO A 284 11.55 4.38 28.66
N TYR A 285 11.73 3.08 28.43
CA TYR A 285 12.85 2.31 28.98
C TYR A 285 13.77 1.73 27.91
N HIS A 286 13.40 1.83 26.64
CA HIS A 286 14.13 1.21 25.53
C HIS A 286 14.27 2.17 24.36
N TYR A 287 15.34 1.97 23.60
CA TYR A 287 15.39 2.37 22.20
C TYR A 287 15.08 1.17 21.33
N GLY A 288 14.43 1.39 20.20
CA GLY A 288 14.14 0.34 19.25
C GLY A 288 14.09 0.87 17.83
N GLY A 289 13.74 0.01 16.91
CA GLY A 289 13.53 0.41 15.54
C GLY A 289 13.47 -0.77 14.57
N VAL A 290 13.36 -0.41 13.30
CA VAL A 290 13.23 -1.36 12.19
C VAL A 290 14.43 -1.23 11.29
N ILE A 291 15.07 -2.36 11.00
CA ILE A 291 16.13 -2.46 10.00
C ILE A 291 15.70 -3.42 8.90
N ALA A 292 16.12 -3.14 7.68
CA ALA A 292 16.02 -4.06 6.57
C ALA A 292 17.39 -4.30 5.96
N SER A 293 17.66 -5.54 5.55
CA SER A 293 18.89 -5.86 4.83
C SER A 293 18.84 -5.22 3.44
N ILE A 294 19.94 -4.61 3.04
CA ILE A 294 20.14 -4.19 1.67
C ILE A 294 20.72 -5.38 0.92
N LEU A 295 19.93 -5.98 0.06
CA LEU A 295 20.43 -6.99 -0.86
C LEU A 295 21.07 -6.26 -2.05
N ARG A 296 22.37 -6.44 -2.26
CA ARG A 296 23.01 -6.08 -3.53
C ARG A 296 22.89 -7.25 -4.48
N ILE A 297 21.98 -7.12 -5.43
CA ILE A 297 21.92 -8.02 -6.56
C ILE A 297 22.53 -7.27 -7.75
N ASN A 298 23.67 -7.76 -8.24
CA ASN A 298 24.38 -7.17 -9.39
C ASN A 298 24.67 -5.66 -9.24
N GLU A 299 25.31 -5.27 -8.14
CA GLU A 299 25.68 -3.88 -7.80
C GLU A 299 24.50 -2.91 -7.55
N ARG A 300 23.26 -3.40 -7.53
CA ARG A 300 22.06 -2.59 -7.25
C ARG A 300 21.57 -2.85 -5.83
N GLN A 301 21.16 -1.79 -5.14
CA GLN A 301 20.58 -1.88 -3.81
C GLN A 301 19.10 -2.29 -3.95
N SER A 302 18.69 -3.33 -3.26
CA SER A 302 17.29 -3.71 -3.05
C SER A 302 17.09 -3.90 -1.55
N THR A 303 16.01 -3.37 -0.99
CA THR A 303 15.64 -3.65 0.40
C THR A 303 15.10 -5.07 0.52
N SER A 304 15.58 -5.82 1.52
CA SER A 304 14.98 -7.10 1.88
C SER A 304 13.54 -6.89 2.35
N THR A 305 12.67 -7.82 2.02
CA THR A 305 11.29 -7.86 2.49
C THR A 305 11.14 -8.39 3.91
N ASP A 306 12.23 -8.80 4.56
CA ASP A 306 12.22 -9.34 5.92
C ASP A 306 12.79 -8.31 6.92
N PRO A 307 11.95 -7.40 7.45
CA PRO A 307 12.37 -6.41 8.42
C PRO A 307 12.71 -7.09 9.76
N LYS A 308 13.82 -6.69 10.36
CA LYS A 308 14.18 -7.08 11.72
C LYS A 308 13.93 -5.92 12.67
N TYR A 309 13.36 -6.23 13.82
CA TYR A 309 13.14 -5.28 14.89
C TYR A 309 14.24 -5.45 15.93
N TYR A 310 14.85 -4.36 16.34
CA TYR A 310 15.87 -4.37 17.41
C TYR A 310 15.37 -3.60 18.62
N LEU A 311 15.87 -3.98 19.78
CA LEU A 311 15.57 -3.39 21.06
C LEU A 311 16.88 -3.18 21.83
N VAL A 312 17.00 -2.03 22.49
CA VAL A 312 18.14 -1.70 23.34
C VAL A 312 17.61 -1.16 24.66
N ASP A 313 17.98 -1.80 25.75
CA ASP A 313 17.64 -1.32 27.09
C ASP A 313 18.48 -0.08 27.45
N LYS A 314 17.81 1.00 27.87
CA LYS A 314 18.44 2.29 28.14
C LYS A 314 19.36 2.26 29.36
N GLN A 315 19.07 1.41 30.34
CA GLN A 315 19.81 1.36 31.59
C GLN A 315 21.08 0.51 31.46
N THR A 316 20.95 -0.66 30.83
CA THR A 316 22.05 -1.64 30.74
C THR A 316 22.85 -1.54 29.46
N GLY A 317 22.32 -0.91 28.41
CA GLY A 317 22.88 -0.86 27.07
C GLY A 317 22.89 -2.21 26.35
N LYS A 318 22.19 -3.21 26.88
CA LYS A 318 22.04 -4.54 26.27
C LYS A 318 21.03 -4.49 25.14
N GLY A 319 21.25 -5.27 24.08
CA GLY A 319 20.38 -5.25 22.91
C GLY A 319 20.22 -6.60 22.24
N CYS A 320 19.08 -6.77 21.58
CA CYS A 320 18.72 -7.96 20.81
C CYS A 320 17.88 -7.58 19.59
N PHE A 321 17.80 -8.50 18.63
CA PHE A 321 16.64 -8.54 17.73
C PHE A 321 15.49 -9.20 18.44
N TYR A 322 14.24 -8.83 18.09
CA TYR A 322 13.08 -9.44 18.71
C TYR A 322 11.95 -9.68 17.72
N ARG A 323 11.10 -10.63 18.08
CA ARG A 323 9.78 -10.86 17.51
C ARG A 323 8.78 -10.71 18.64
N LEU A 324 7.73 -9.95 18.40
CA LEU A 324 6.71 -9.65 19.40
C LEU A 324 5.50 -10.55 19.19
N TYR A 325 4.91 -11.04 20.28
CA TYR A 325 3.65 -11.74 20.26
C TYR A 325 2.72 -11.23 21.37
N ASN A 326 1.42 -11.24 21.07
CA ASN A 326 0.39 -10.79 22.00
C ASN A 326 -0.11 -11.97 22.84
N ASP A 327 0.42 -12.11 24.04
CA ASP A 327 0.08 -13.19 24.97
C ASP A 327 -1.33 -13.06 25.56
N TRP A 328 -1.96 -11.90 25.52
CA TRP A 328 -3.40 -11.75 25.84
C TRP A 328 -4.31 -12.25 24.70
N LEU A 329 -3.86 -12.18 23.45
CA LEU A 329 -4.57 -12.67 22.27
C LEU A 329 -4.02 -14.02 21.79
N GLY A 330 -3.64 -14.90 22.73
CA GLY A 330 -3.23 -16.25 22.41
C GLY A 330 -1.94 -16.37 21.63
N ASP A 331 -0.98 -15.53 21.97
CA ASP A 331 0.34 -15.44 21.38
C ASP A 331 0.35 -15.03 19.88
N ALA A 332 -0.69 -14.32 19.44
CA ALA A 332 -0.76 -13.80 18.09
C ALA A 332 0.48 -12.96 17.75
N PRO A 333 1.10 -13.13 16.57
CA PRO A 333 2.24 -12.32 16.16
C PRO A 333 1.88 -10.83 16.10
N VAL A 334 2.76 -9.98 16.58
CA VAL A 334 2.65 -8.52 16.49
C VAL A 334 3.80 -8.02 15.63
N SER A 335 3.52 -7.19 14.65
CA SER A 335 4.54 -6.72 13.72
C SER A 335 5.60 -5.87 14.44
N TRP A 336 5.18 -4.97 15.31
CA TRP A 336 6.04 -4.10 16.11
C TRP A 336 5.32 -3.61 17.36
N LEU A 337 6.07 -3.04 18.32
CA LEU A 337 5.50 -2.40 19.49
C LEU A 337 4.97 -1.01 19.11
N GLU A 338 3.68 -0.90 18.84
CA GLU A 338 3.03 0.39 18.55
C GLU A 338 2.76 1.13 19.86
N GLY A 339 3.63 2.09 20.19
CA GLY A 339 3.50 2.93 21.38
C GLY A 339 3.26 4.38 21.01
N LEU A 340 2.26 5.02 21.64
CA LEU A 340 1.98 6.43 21.50
C LEU A 340 1.52 7.02 22.84
N ASP A 341 2.01 8.20 23.18
CA ASP A 341 1.65 8.90 24.42
C ASP A 341 1.88 8.06 25.70
N GLY A 342 2.86 7.14 25.67
CA GLY A 342 3.17 6.23 26.79
C GLY A 342 2.25 4.99 26.90
N TYR A 343 1.43 4.74 25.91
CA TYR A 343 0.53 3.59 25.84
C TYR A 343 0.77 2.74 24.60
N TYR A 344 0.60 1.44 24.72
CA TYR A 344 0.38 0.55 23.60
C TYR A 344 -1.08 0.63 23.17
N THR A 345 -1.33 0.66 21.87
CA THR A 345 -2.69 0.65 21.31
C THR A 345 -2.80 -0.29 20.12
N LEU A 346 -3.93 -0.99 20.03
CA LEU A 346 -4.33 -1.74 18.84
C LEU A 346 -5.80 -1.43 18.55
N ASN A 347 -6.04 -0.67 17.49
CA ASN A 347 -7.39 -0.39 17.01
C ASN A 347 -7.74 -1.39 15.91
N ILE A 348 -8.68 -2.28 16.19
CA ILE A 348 -9.01 -3.42 15.35
C ILE A 348 -10.52 -3.49 15.05
N GLU A 349 -10.84 -3.77 13.80
CA GLU A 349 -12.24 -3.99 13.37
C GLU A 349 -12.74 -5.34 13.89
N PRO A 350 -14.05 -5.48 14.22
CA PRO A 350 -14.60 -6.72 14.76
C PRO A 350 -14.29 -7.96 13.91
N ALA A 351 -14.46 -7.87 12.60
CA ALA A 351 -14.18 -8.97 11.67
C ALA A 351 -12.71 -9.42 11.73
N ASP A 352 -11.75 -8.47 11.73
CA ASP A 352 -10.33 -8.80 11.84
C ASP A 352 -9.97 -9.42 13.20
N LEU A 353 -10.63 -8.98 14.28
CA LEU A 353 -10.43 -9.56 15.60
C LEU A 353 -10.98 -10.98 15.68
N LEU A 354 -12.14 -11.24 15.10
CA LEU A 354 -12.71 -12.59 15.00
C LEU A 354 -11.81 -13.51 14.20
N ASP A 355 -11.32 -13.08 13.04
CA ASP A 355 -10.39 -13.82 12.20
C ASP A 355 -9.09 -14.15 12.96
N LEU A 356 -8.54 -13.16 13.68
CA LEU A 356 -7.35 -13.35 14.51
C LEU A 356 -7.58 -14.41 15.59
N LEU A 357 -8.67 -14.32 16.34
CA LEU A 357 -9.02 -15.25 17.41
C LEU A 357 -9.26 -16.66 16.85
N GLU A 358 -9.95 -16.77 15.71
CA GLU A 358 -10.18 -18.06 15.06
C GLU A 358 -8.87 -18.72 14.63
N LYS A 359 -7.99 -17.96 14.00
CA LYS A 359 -6.68 -18.44 13.59
C LYS A 359 -5.86 -18.92 14.79
N VAL A 360 -5.79 -18.14 15.85
CA VAL A 360 -5.04 -18.49 17.06
C VAL A 360 -5.63 -19.72 17.74
N LEU A 361 -6.94 -19.79 17.92
CA LEU A 361 -7.61 -20.93 18.51
C LEU A 361 -7.40 -22.24 17.72
N LYS A 362 -7.28 -22.13 16.40
CA LYS A 362 -7.04 -23.27 15.49
C LYS A 362 -5.57 -23.69 15.48
N GLU A 363 -4.65 -22.74 15.44
CA GLU A 363 -3.24 -22.98 15.10
C GLU A 363 -2.31 -23.03 16.31
N ASN A 364 -2.59 -22.27 17.39
CA ASN A 364 -1.71 -22.27 18.56
C ASN A 364 -1.87 -23.55 19.40
N THR A 365 -0.84 -24.38 19.37
CA THR A 365 -0.79 -25.66 20.11
C THR A 365 -0.29 -25.50 21.55
N SER A 366 0.26 -24.33 21.90
CA SER A 366 0.79 -24.02 23.23
C SER A 366 -0.28 -23.48 24.20
N LEU A 367 -1.51 -23.21 23.71
CA LEU A 367 -2.61 -22.75 24.56
C LEU A 367 -3.08 -23.83 25.53
N ASP A 368 -3.02 -23.49 26.81
CA ASP A 368 -3.69 -24.29 27.83
C ASP A 368 -5.21 -24.15 27.80
N ALA A 369 -5.91 -24.99 28.55
CA ALA A 369 -7.38 -25.03 28.54
C ALA A 369 -8.01 -23.71 29.06
N GLU A 370 -7.38 -23.04 30.02
CA GLU A 370 -7.88 -21.79 30.59
C GLU A 370 -7.75 -20.63 29.62
N ARG A 371 -6.56 -20.47 29.00
CA ARG A 371 -6.33 -19.45 27.98
C ARG A 371 -7.24 -19.67 26.76
N ARG A 372 -7.39 -20.91 26.32
CA ARG A 372 -8.30 -21.25 25.21
C ARG A 372 -9.74 -20.85 25.52
N LYS A 373 -10.23 -21.18 26.71
CA LYS A 373 -11.57 -20.81 27.13
C LYS A 373 -11.80 -19.29 27.15
N LYS A 374 -10.82 -18.53 27.67
CA LYS A 374 -10.89 -17.06 27.68
C LYS A 374 -10.99 -16.46 26.27
N LEU A 375 -10.21 -17.02 25.31
CA LEU A 375 -10.26 -16.58 23.91
C LEU A 375 -11.58 -16.95 23.22
N GLU A 376 -12.14 -18.13 23.53
CA GLU A 376 -13.47 -18.54 23.04
C GLU A 376 -14.58 -17.64 23.62
N GLU A 377 -14.54 -17.29 24.91
CA GLU A 377 -15.46 -16.35 25.54
C GLU A 377 -15.32 -14.96 24.91
N MET A 378 -14.09 -14.48 24.67
CA MET A 378 -13.85 -13.22 23.98
C MET A 378 -14.43 -13.26 22.56
N LYS A 379 -14.15 -14.33 21.79
CA LYS A 379 -14.69 -14.49 20.43
C LYS A 379 -16.22 -14.46 20.44
N ALA A 380 -16.85 -15.13 21.39
CA ALA A 380 -18.31 -15.16 21.52
C ALA A 380 -18.94 -13.80 21.92
N SER A 381 -18.16 -12.87 22.45
CA SER A 381 -18.61 -11.54 22.85
C SER A 381 -18.51 -10.46 21.75
N ILE A 382 -17.92 -10.81 20.60
CA ILE A 382 -17.72 -9.89 19.48
C ILE A 382 -18.85 -10.05 18.48
N ASP A 383 -19.42 -8.92 18.05
CA ASP A 383 -20.41 -8.85 16.97
C ASP A 383 -19.77 -8.12 15.77
N GLU A 384 -19.85 -8.71 14.58
CA GLU A 384 -19.25 -8.17 13.36
C GLU A 384 -19.83 -6.82 12.93
N ASP A 385 -21.08 -6.56 13.28
CA ASP A 385 -21.79 -5.32 12.92
C ASP A 385 -21.52 -4.15 13.89
N GLU A 386 -20.62 -4.34 14.84
CA GLU A 386 -20.29 -3.31 15.84
C GLU A 386 -19.11 -2.42 15.44
N ASN A 387 -18.91 -1.35 16.23
CA ASN A 387 -17.76 -0.45 16.08
C ASN A 387 -16.47 -1.17 16.52
N ASN A 388 -15.32 -0.54 16.24
CA ASN A 388 -14.01 -1.11 16.55
C ASN A 388 -13.79 -1.41 18.03
N TYR A 389 -12.90 -2.36 18.28
CA TYR A 389 -12.31 -2.62 19.56
C TYR A 389 -10.93 -1.97 19.65
N VAL A 390 -10.64 -1.32 20.77
CA VAL A 390 -9.32 -0.73 21.05
C VAL A 390 -8.70 -1.49 22.23
N PHE A 391 -7.61 -2.18 21.96
CA PHE A 391 -6.76 -2.66 23.05
C PHE A 391 -5.83 -1.54 23.46
N VAL A 392 -5.77 -1.27 24.74
CA VAL A 392 -4.95 -0.20 25.31
C VAL A 392 -4.36 -0.63 26.65
N GLY A 393 -3.06 -0.41 26.82
CA GLY A 393 -2.33 -0.69 28.05
C GLY A 393 -1.16 0.28 28.22
N LYS A 394 -0.79 0.57 29.47
CA LYS A 394 0.31 1.49 29.75
C LYS A 394 1.65 0.80 29.51
N LEU A 395 2.58 1.53 28.87
CA LEU A 395 3.96 1.07 28.75
C LEU A 395 4.64 1.12 30.12
N THR A 396 5.25 0.03 30.53
CA THR A 396 5.83 -0.15 31.87
C THR A 396 7.33 -0.45 31.81
N PRO A 397 8.04 -0.24 32.91
CA PRO A 397 9.41 -0.71 33.04
C PRO A 397 9.47 -2.24 32.87
N PRO A 398 10.53 -2.74 32.26
CA PRO A 398 10.77 -4.18 32.24
C PRO A 398 10.75 -4.72 33.67
N PRO A 399 10.26 -5.94 33.89
CA PRO A 399 10.27 -6.57 35.19
C PRO A 399 11.69 -6.61 35.77
N SER A 400 11.81 -6.34 37.05
CA SER A 400 13.10 -6.33 37.76
C SER A 400 13.75 -7.72 37.96
N MET A 401 13.06 -8.79 37.55
CA MET A 401 13.59 -10.16 37.61
C MET A 401 13.87 -10.71 36.22
N PRO A 402 14.90 -11.58 36.07
CA PRO A 402 15.18 -12.27 34.83
C PRO A 402 13.96 -13.05 34.36
N GLN A 403 13.44 -12.72 33.21
CA GLN A 403 12.34 -13.48 32.59
C GLN A 403 12.89 -14.36 31.49
N THR A 404 12.59 -15.66 31.60
CA THR A 404 12.77 -16.61 30.53
C THR A 404 11.51 -16.67 29.70
N PHE A 405 11.63 -16.38 28.40
CA PHE A 405 10.50 -16.42 27.48
C PHE A 405 10.49 -17.73 26.70
N VAL A 406 9.31 -18.31 26.58
CA VAL A 406 9.09 -19.54 25.82
C VAL A 406 8.44 -19.18 24.50
N LYS A 407 9.10 -19.51 23.40
CA LYS A 407 8.56 -19.29 22.06
C LYS A 407 7.18 -19.97 21.90
N PRO A 408 6.13 -19.26 21.46
CA PRO A 408 4.84 -19.85 21.13
C PRO A 408 4.95 -20.91 20.05
N GLU A 409 4.18 -21.98 20.15
CA GLU A 409 4.13 -23.05 19.15
C GLU A 409 2.82 -22.98 18.38
N PHE A 410 2.93 -22.66 17.12
CA PHE A 410 1.83 -22.76 16.15
C PHE A 410 2.00 -24.04 15.33
N LYS A 411 0.89 -24.65 14.95
CA LYS A 411 0.92 -25.70 13.93
C LYS A 411 1.55 -25.06 12.70
N GLN A 412 2.75 -25.55 12.33
CA GLN A 412 3.21 -25.30 10.98
C GLN A 412 2.14 -25.93 10.08
N GLU A 413 1.57 -25.15 9.17
CA GLU A 413 0.93 -25.77 8.02
C GLU A 413 2.02 -26.64 7.41
N GLU A 414 1.87 -27.97 7.59
CA GLU A 414 2.59 -28.90 6.77
C GLU A 414 2.24 -28.49 5.34
N ALA A 415 3.23 -27.95 4.64
CA ALA A 415 3.19 -27.93 3.19
C ALA A 415 2.84 -29.37 2.83
N THR A 416 1.60 -29.59 2.52
CA THR A 416 1.06 -30.91 2.20
C THR A 416 1.87 -31.40 1.02
N LYS A 417 2.93 -32.16 1.33
CA LYS A 417 3.44 -33.17 0.41
C LYS A 417 2.27 -34.11 0.22
N VAL A 418 1.47 -33.79 -0.77
CA VAL A 418 0.48 -34.73 -1.28
C VAL A 418 1.27 -35.89 -1.84
N THR A 419 1.56 -36.85 -0.99
CA THR A 419 1.86 -38.21 -1.40
C THR A 419 0.56 -38.77 -1.93
N ALA A 420 0.27 -38.50 -3.19
CA ALA A 420 -0.73 -39.22 -3.93
C ALA A 420 -0.31 -40.71 -3.96
N LYS A 421 -1.03 -41.52 -3.21
CA LYS A 421 -1.04 -42.98 -3.49
C LYS A 421 -1.63 -43.13 -4.90
N LYS A 422 -0.71 -43.40 -5.82
CA LYS A 422 -1.00 -43.82 -7.19
C LYS A 422 -1.72 -45.14 -7.16
N GLU A 423 -2.93 -45.18 -7.70
CA GLU A 423 -3.35 -46.36 -8.45
C GLU A 423 -3.09 -46.10 -9.93
N THR A 424 -2.33 -46.99 -10.50
CA THR A 424 -1.63 -46.92 -11.78
C THR A 424 -2.57 -47.22 -12.92
N LYS A 425 -2.65 -46.35 -13.93
CA LYS A 425 -2.75 -46.81 -15.33
C LYS A 425 -1.62 -46.16 -16.13
N VAL A 426 -0.82 -47.03 -16.64
CA VAL A 426 0.44 -46.78 -17.34
C VAL A 426 0.18 -46.27 -18.73
N THR A 427 0.70 -45.12 -19.07
CA THR A 427 1.08 -44.70 -20.42
C THR A 427 2.56 -44.30 -20.35
N PRO A 428 3.39 -44.67 -21.35
CA PRO A 428 4.84 -44.65 -21.20
C PRO A 428 5.41 -43.24 -21.06
N PRO A 429 6.49 -43.08 -20.28
CA PRO A 429 7.03 -41.77 -19.95
C PRO A 429 7.86 -41.23 -21.12
N MET A 430 7.59 -39.94 -21.45
CA MET A 430 8.65 -39.09 -21.98
C MET A 430 9.65 -38.86 -20.84
N GLU A 431 10.89 -39.16 -21.08
CA GLU A 431 12.00 -38.94 -20.16
C GLU A 431 12.07 -37.45 -19.81
N GLU A 432 11.72 -37.10 -18.56
CA GLU A 432 11.96 -35.77 -18.02
C GLU A 432 13.41 -35.74 -17.50
N GLU A 433 14.25 -34.94 -18.11
CA GLU A 433 15.56 -34.60 -17.55
C GLU A 433 15.40 -33.90 -16.18
N PRO A 434 16.31 -34.16 -15.21
CA PRO A 434 16.22 -33.55 -13.88
C PRO A 434 16.40 -32.05 -13.96
N LEU A 435 15.46 -31.30 -13.35
CA LEU A 435 15.43 -29.83 -13.25
C LEU A 435 16.68 -29.32 -12.55
N VAL A 436 17.52 -28.61 -13.27
CA VAL A 436 18.64 -27.84 -12.72
C VAL A 436 18.07 -26.52 -12.16
N PRO A 437 18.44 -26.05 -10.96
CA PRO A 437 18.03 -24.73 -10.48
C PRO A 437 18.61 -23.64 -11.38
N GLY A 438 17.76 -22.99 -12.19
CA GLY A 438 18.19 -21.93 -13.10
C GLY A 438 17.19 -21.66 -14.23
N ILE A 439 17.54 -20.70 -15.08
CA ILE A 439 16.79 -20.35 -16.29
C ILE A 439 16.89 -21.52 -17.28
N ARG A 440 15.74 -22.02 -17.76
CA ARG A 440 15.66 -23.25 -18.57
C ARG A 440 16.12 -23.05 -20.00
N TYR A 441 15.87 -21.86 -20.57
CA TYR A 441 16.15 -21.55 -21.96
C TYR A 441 16.92 -20.25 -22.10
N GLU A 442 17.83 -20.19 -23.06
CA GLU A 442 18.48 -18.95 -23.47
C GLU A 442 17.50 -18.09 -24.30
N ALA A 443 17.49 -16.78 -24.04
CA ALA A 443 16.61 -15.85 -24.73
C ALA A 443 17.04 -15.64 -26.19
N VAL A 444 16.09 -15.73 -27.11
CA VAL A 444 16.27 -15.40 -28.50
C VAL A 444 15.43 -14.19 -28.87
N VAL A 445 16.05 -13.11 -29.34
CA VAL A 445 15.37 -11.88 -29.79
C VAL A 445 15.65 -11.65 -31.25
N LYS A 446 14.60 -11.66 -32.09
CA LYS A 446 14.66 -11.44 -33.51
C LYS A 446 14.13 -10.04 -33.83
N ASN A 447 14.99 -9.16 -34.32
CA ASN A 447 14.64 -7.76 -34.58
C ASN A 447 14.29 -7.45 -36.05
N GLU A 448 14.43 -8.45 -36.94
CA GLU A 448 14.19 -8.28 -38.37
C GLU A 448 12.69 -8.40 -38.69
N GLY A 449 12.26 -7.66 -39.73
CA GLY A 449 10.91 -7.77 -40.29
C GLY A 449 9.82 -6.98 -39.59
N ALA A 450 10.17 -6.13 -38.64
CA ALA A 450 9.19 -5.26 -37.93
C ALA A 450 8.60 -4.18 -38.85
N ILE A 451 7.31 -3.92 -38.73
CA ILE A 451 6.66 -2.82 -39.42
C ILE A 451 7.08 -1.49 -38.75
N ARG A 452 7.64 -0.58 -39.53
CA ARG A 452 8.06 0.73 -39.04
C ARG A 452 6.87 1.68 -38.97
N LEU A 453 6.60 2.20 -37.80
CA LEU A 453 5.55 3.19 -37.52
C LEU A 453 6.19 4.57 -37.32
N ASP A 454 6.11 5.42 -38.34
CA ASP A 454 6.70 6.76 -38.37
C ASP A 454 5.84 7.73 -37.53
N ILE A 455 6.23 7.94 -36.29
CA ILE A 455 5.53 8.79 -35.31
C ILE A 455 5.61 10.26 -35.76
N GLU A 456 6.78 10.72 -36.20
CA GLU A 456 6.94 12.12 -36.61
C GLU A 456 6.03 12.47 -37.79
N LYS A 457 5.91 11.59 -38.76
CA LYS A 457 5.01 11.78 -39.91
C LYS A 457 3.54 11.69 -39.48
N ALA A 458 3.18 10.79 -38.56
CA ALA A 458 1.82 10.64 -38.07
C ALA A 458 1.35 11.88 -37.31
N LEU A 459 2.22 12.50 -36.51
CA LEU A 459 1.91 13.75 -35.79
C LEU A 459 1.64 14.92 -36.71
N LYS A 460 2.21 14.91 -37.94
CA LYS A 460 1.97 15.93 -38.96
C LYS A 460 0.73 15.63 -39.82
N ASN A 461 0.26 14.37 -39.83
CA ASN A 461 -0.93 13.94 -40.56
C ASN A 461 -2.16 13.98 -39.65
N VAL A 462 -2.71 15.18 -39.44
CA VAL A 462 -3.84 15.38 -38.52
C VAL A 462 -5.17 15.27 -39.29
N ARG A 463 -6.05 14.36 -38.86
CA ARG A 463 -7.38 14.20 -39.44
C ARG A 463 -8.40 13.66 -38.42
N PRO A 464 -9.68 14.07 -38.49
CA PRO A 464 -10.72 13.48 -37.67
C PRO A 464 -11.07 12.07 -38.12
N MET A 465 -11.58 11.28 -37.19
CA MET A 465 -12.10 9.94 -37.45
C MET A 465 -13.36 9.70 -36.61
N LYS A 466 -14.34 9.05 -37.20
CA LYS A 466 -15.60 8.70 -36.55
C LYS A 466 -15.54 7.28 -35.97
N MET A 467 -16.37 7.01 -34.98
CA MET A 467 -16.55 5.65 -34.45
C MET A 467 -16.99 4.66 -35.53
N SER A 468 -17.88 5.08 -36.44
CA SER A 468 -18.33 4.26 -37.58
C SER A 468 -17.21 3.89 -38.56
N GLY A 469 -16.06 4.57 -38.47
CA GLY A 469 -14.86 4.20 -39.24
C GLY A 469 -14.05 3.06 -38.64
N VAL A 470 -14.30 2.68 -37.41
CA VAL A 470 -13.59 1.59 -36.70
C VAL A 470 -14.49 0.44 -36.26
N GLY A 471 -15.80 0.65 -36.24
CA GLY A 471 -16.78 -0.38 -35.88
C GLY A 471 -18.17 -0.06 -36.46
N SER A 472 -19.07 -1.01 -36.47
CA SER A 472 -20.38 -0.91 -37.12
C SER A 472 -21.56 -0.86 -36.18
N SER A 473 -21.41 -1.34 -34.96
CA SER A 473 -22.49 -1.40 -33.97
C SER A 473 -22.00 -1.14 -32.55
N VAL A 474 -22.88 -0.57 -31.74
CA VAL A 474 -22.63 -0.25 -30.34
C VAL A 474 -23.56 -1.03 -29.43
N LYS A 475 -22.99 -1.67 -28.40
CA LYS A 475 -23.73 -2.28 -27.30
C LYS A 475 -23.35 -1.61 -25.99
N ILE A 476 -24.33 -1.24 -25.17
CA ILE A 476 -24.09 -0.64 -23.85
C ILE A 476 -24.68 -1.56 -22.79
N VAL A 477 -23.86 -1.84 -21.77
CA VAL A 477 -24.23 -2.77 -20.68
C VAL A 477 -23.77 -2.22 -19.32
N PRO A 478 -24.47 -2.53 -18.22
CA PRO A 478 -24.13 -2.09 -16.87
C PRO A 478 -22.96 -2.93 -16.32
N LEU A 479 -21.77 -2.70 -16.81
CA LEU A 479 -20.55 -3.37 -16.35
C LEU A 479 -19.47 -2.35 -16.06
N TRP A 480 -18.66 -2.63 -15.06
CA TRP A 480 -17.47 -1.85 -14.74
C TRP A 480 -16.27 -2.74 -14.46
N ALA A 481 -15.10 -2.37 -14.97
CA ALA A 481 -13.83 -3.02 -14.70
C ALA A 481 -12.77 -2.01 -14.29
N VAL A 482 -12.13 -2.21 -13.15
CA VAL A 482 -11.09 -1.32 -12.63
C VAL A 482 -9.87 -1.26 -13.54
N ASP A 483 -9.45 -2.40 -14.07
CA ASP A 483 -8.23 -2.53 -14.87
C ASP A 483 -8.53 -2.68 -16.36
N ASN A 484 -9.67 -2.17 -16.84
CA ASN A 484 -10.13 -2.37 -18.21
C ASN A 484 -10.17 -3.85 -18.59
N SER A 485 -10.66 -4.71 -17.69
CA SER A 485 -10.83 -6.14 -17.92
C SER A 485 -11.84 -6.37 -19.04
N VAL A 486 -11.61 -7.43 -19.80
CA VAL A 486 -12.52 -7.87 -20.87
C VAL A 486 -13.26 -9.12 -20.37
N PRO A 487 -14.58 -9.26 -20.63
CA PRO A 487 -15.28 -10.50 -20.33
C PRO A 487 -14.66 -11.68 -21.07
N VAL A 488 -14.35 -12.76 -20.37
CA VAL A 488 -13.76 -13.98 -20.94
C VAL A 488 -14.88 -14.96 -21.26
N PRO A 489 -15.03 -15.43 -22.52
CA PRO A 489 -16.06 -16.40 -22.89
C PRO A 489 -15.99 -17.66 -22.02
N TYR A 490 -17.16 -18.10 -21.56
CA TYR A 490 -17.33 -19.34 -20.81
C TYR A 490 -18.73 -19.91 -21.01
N LYS A 491 -18.84 -21.09 -21.65
CA LYS A 491 -20.12 -21.70 -22.04
C LYS A 491 -21.04 -20.71 -22.78
N ASP A 492 -22.28 -20.56 -22.31
CA ASP A 492 -23.27 -19.68 -22.93
C ASP A 492 -23.18 -18.20 -22.42
N GLY A 493 -22.08 -17.82 -21.74
CA GLY A 493 -21.92 -16.51 -21.16
C GLY A 493 -20.45 -16.12 -21.02
N TYR A 494 -20.15 -15.40 -19.95
CA TYR A 494 -18.78 -14.87 -19.73
C TYR A 494 -18.39 -14.95 -18.26
N LEU A 495 -17.11 -15.05 -18.00
CA LEU A 495 -16.49 -14.75 -16.71
C LEU A 495 -15.93 -13.34 -16.74
N PHE A 496 -16.12 -12.59 -15.68
CA PHE A 496 -15.76 -11.18 -15.61
C PHE A 496 -15.21 -10.79 -14.24
N LEU A 497 -14.09 -10.10 -14.25
CA LEU A 497 -13.48 -9.52 -13.05
C LEU A 497 -13.86 -8.03 -12.96
N ASP A 498 -14.46 -7.66 -11.83
CA ASP A 498 -14.66 -6.26 -11.46
C ASP A 498 -14.04 -5.94 -10.08
N THR A 499 -14.38 -4.79 -9.53
CA THR A 499 -13.89 -4.37 -8.20
C THR A 499 -14.37 -5.26 -7.07
N GLU A 500 -15.55 -5.85 -7.20
CA GLU A 500 -16.17 -6.67 -6.17
C GLU A 500 -15.70 -8.13 -6.22
N GLY A 501 -15.20 -8.60 -7.39
CA GLY A 501 -14.70 -9.95 -7.54
C GLY A 501 -14.90 -10.57 -8.91
N LEU A 502 -15.00 -11.90 -8.94
CA LEU A 502 -15.20 -12.71 -10.14
C LEU A 502 -16.70 -13.05 -10.29
N TYR A 503 -17.26 -12.70 -11.42
CA TYR A 503 -18.66 -12.94 -11.77
C TYR A 503 -18.85 -13.87 -12.95
N LEU A 504 -19.94 -14.62 -12.91
CA LEU A 504 -20.55 -15.26 -14.07
C LEU A 504 -21.58 -14.31 -14.67
N LEU A 505 -21.42 -13.98 -15.95
CA LEU A 505 -22.36 -13.20 -16.74
C LEU A 505 -23.11 -14.12 -17.71
N ASP A 506 -24.31 -13.68 -18.15
CA ASP A 506 -24.99 -14.32 -19.27
C ASP A 506 -24.54 -13.78 -20.64
N SER A 507 -25.14 -14.30 -21.72
CA SER A 507 -24.84 -13.84 -23.08
C SER A 507 -25.23 -12.39 -23.36
N ALA A 508 -26.13 -11.82 -22.52
CA ALA A 508 -26.49 -10.41 -22.56
C ALA A 508 -25.59 -9.51 -21.69
N TYR A 509 -24.54 -10.08 -21.06
CA TYR A 509 -23.60 -9.42 -20.12
C TYR A 509 -24.25 -9.00 -18.78
N GLN A 510 -25.37 -9.63 -18.39
CA GLN A 510 -25.95 -9.39 -17.08
C GLN A 510 -25.28 -10.26 -16.01
N LYS A 511 -24.99 -9.68 -14.84
CA LYS A 511 -24.42 -10.41 -13.70
C LYS A 511 -25.42 -11.44 -13.19
N LYS A 512 -25.11 -12.73 -13.34
CA LYS A 512 -25.92 -13.85 -12.85
C LYS A 512 -25.55 -14.28 -11.46
N ARG A 513 -24.24 -14.38 -11.19
CA ARG A 513 -23.75 -14.87 -9.91
C ARG A 513 -22.32 -14.37 -9.64
N MET A 514 -22.07 -13.94 -8.41
CA MET A 514 -20.72 -13.75 -7.89
C MET A 514 -20.14 -15.13 -7.57
N LEU A 515 -18.94 -15.40 -8.04
CA LEU A 515 -18.22 -16.67 -7.83
C LEU A 515 -17.18 -16.54 -6.73
N VAL A 516 -16.44 -15.43 -6.74
CA VAL A 516 -15.42 -15.09 -5.73
C VAL A 516 -15.57 -13.63 -5.38
N LYS A 517 -15.63 -13.32 -4.10
CA LYS A 517 -15.71 -11.94 -3.60
C LYS A 517 -14.32 -11.44 -3.27
N ASN A 518 -13.99 -10.27 -3.77
CA ASN A 518 -12.82 -9.53 -3.31
C ASN A 518 -13.05 -9.05 -1.88
N VAL A 519 -12.11 -9.26 -0.99
CA VAL A 519 -12.16 -8.69 0.35
C VAL A 519 -11.70 -7.26 0.26
N CYS A 520 -12.66 -6.37 0.05
CA CYS A 520 -12.42 -4.93 -0.07
C CYS A 520 -13.15 -4.22 1.06
N HIS A 521 -12.45 -3.34 1.76
CA HIS A 521 -13.12 -2.33 2.57
C HIS A 521 -13.35 -1.10 1.67
N TYR A 522 -14.59 -0.94 1.20
CA TYR A 522 -14.99 0.27 0.49
C TYR A 522 -15.34 1.36 1.49
N LYS A 523 -14.85 2.57 1.25
CA LYS A 523 -15.60 3.79 1.56
C LYS A 523 -15.59 4.68 0.33
N LEU A 524 -16.79 4.91 -0.20
CA LEU A 524 -17.07 5.98 -1.16
C LEU A 524 -16.75 7.32 -0.49
N TYR A 525 -15.79 8.04 -1.06
CA TYR A 525 -15.64 9.47 -0.80
C TYR A 525 -16.11 10.22 -2.04
N GLU A 526 -16.95 11.20 -1.85
CA GLU A 526 -17.70 11.92 -2.90
C GLU A 526 -16.85 12.55 -4.03
N LYS A 527 -15.53 12.55 -3.97
CA LYS A 527 -14.68 13.14 -5.04
C LYS A 527 -13.31 12.46 -5.27
N ASN A 528 -12.87 11.50 -4.47
CA ASN A 528 -11.60 10.80 -4.71
C ASN A 528 -11.68 9.35 -4.24
N TYR A 529 -11.44 8.42 -5.17
CA TYR A 529 -11.44 7.00 -4.89
C TYR A 529 -10.12 6.57 -4.24
N ALA A 530 -10.09 6.40 -2.93
CA ALA A 530 -9.00 5.69 -2.25
C ALA A 530 -9.45 4.26 -1.97
N TYR A 531 -8.98 3.32 -2.79
CA TYR A 531 -9.28 1.90 -2.61
C TYR A 531 -8.31 1.29 -1.61
N THR A 532 -8.83 0.68 -0.55
CA THR A 532 -8.04 -0.13 0.36
C THR A 532 -8.43 -1.59 0.15
N TYR A 533 -7.71 -2.28 -0.72
CA TYR A 533 -7.91 -3.70 -0.98
C TYR A 533 -7.09 -4.53 0.00
N LYS A 534 -7.70 -5.53 0.63
CA LYS A 534 -6.96 -6.51 1.44
C LYS A 534 -6.53 -7.68 0.57
N TYR A 535 -7.45 -8.19 -0.25
CA TYR A 535 -7.20 -9.26 -1.22
C TYR A 535 -8.03 -8.97 -2.48
N THR A 536 -7.38 -8.81 -3.62
CA THR A 536 -8.05 -8.42 -4.87
C THR A 536 -7.63 -9.30 -6.02
N LEU A 537 -8.60 -9.89 -6.69
CA LEU A 537 -8.39 -10.55 -7.99
C LEU A 537 -8.32 -9.49 -9.07
N ARG A 538 -7.36 -9.64 -9.99
CA ARG A 538 -7.14 -8.74 -11.13
C ARG A 538 -6.84 -9.51 -12.40
N LYS A 539 -6.92 -8.82 -13.55
CA LYS A 539 -6.45 -9.36 -14.82
C LYS A 539 -4.94 -9.62 -14.76
N PRO A 540 -4.41 -10.54 -15.59
CA PRO A 540 -5.13 -11.31 -16.58
C PRO A 540 -6.00 -12.40 -15.96
N LEU A 541 -7.08 -12.77 -16.65
CA LEU A 541 -7.96 -13.88 -16.32
C LEU A 541 -7.82 -14.97 -17.38
N ARG A 542 -7.51 -16.19 -16.98
CA ARG A 542 -7.44 -17.37 -17.83
C ARG A 542 -8.43 -18.43 -17.39
N VAL A 543 -9.11 -19.00 -18.33
CA VAL A 543 -9.97 -20.17 -18.14
C VAL A 543 -9.37 -21.35 -18.89
N ASP A 544 -9.10 -22.44 -18.20
CA ASP A 544 -8.65 -23.70 -18.77
C ASP A 544 -9.74 -24.76 -18.51
N GLU A 545 -10.65 -24.90 -19.47
CA GLU A 545 -11.78 -25.82 -19.34
C GLU A 545 -11.33 -27.28 -19.32
N GLU A 546 -10.24 -27.63 -20.00
CA GLU A 546 -9.70 -29.00 -20.02
C GLU A 546 -9.17 -29.41 -18.65
N LYS A 547 -8.47 -28.50 -17.97
CA LYS A 547 -7.97 -28.71 -16.60
C LYS A 547 -8.99 -28.39 -15.53
N GLY A 548 -10.13 -27.79 -15.91
CA GLY A 548 -11.18 -27.38 -14.99
C GLY A 548 -10.75 -26.31 -14.01
N ILE A 549 -9.93 -25.33 -14.44
CA ILE A 549 -9.38 -24.27 -13.58
C ILE A 549 -9.58 -22.86 -14.13
N ILE A 550 -9.64 -21.90 -13.25
CA ILE A 550 -9.54 -20.47 -13.53
C ILE A 550 -8.29 -19.93 -12.85
N GLN A 551 -7.54 -19.09 -13.54
CA GLN A 551 -6.35 -18.41 -13.04
C GLN A 551 -6.46 -16.92 -13.26
N CYS A 552 -6.03 -16.13 -12.26
CA CYS A 552 -5.97 -14.67 -12.35
C CYS A 552 -4.85 -14.13 -11.45
N GLN A 553 -4.53 -12.85 -11.64
CA GLN A 553 -3.62 -12.16 -10.73
C GLN A 553 -4.31 -11.95 -9.38
N PHE A 554 -3.53 -12.11 -8.33
CA PHE A 554 -3.93 -11.88 -6.95
C PHE A 554 -3.03 -10.82 -6.31
N LEU A 555 -3.62 -9.80 -5.74
CA LEU A 555 -2.92 -8.75 -4.99
C LEU A 555 -3.34 -8.78 -3.53
N ALA A 556 -2.36 -8.90 -2.63
CA ALA A 556 -2.53 -8.72 -1.19
C ALA A 556 -1.81 -7.45 -0.72
N ARG A 557 -2.39 -6.70 0.20
CA ARG A 557 -1.89 -5.37 0.56
C ARG A 557 -0.53 -5.38 1.27
N ASN A 558 -0.19 -6.41 2.02
CA ASN A 558 1.01 -6.43 2.85
C ASN A 558 1.87 -7.68 2.66
N GLU A 559 1.47 -8.59 1.78
CA GLU A 559 2.12 -9.90 1.63
C GLU A 559 1.85 -10.47 0.23
N GLU A 560 2.32 -11.52 -0.12
CA GLU A 560 2.16 -12.48 -1.21
C GLU A 560 1.17 -12.12 -2.34
N SER A 561 1.52 -11.16 -3.14
CA SER A 561 0.86 -10.99 -4.46
C SER A 561 1.34 -12.09 -5.40
N GLY A 562 0.43 -12.65 -6.19
CA GLY A 562 0.80 -13.78 -7.05
C GLY A 562 -0.28 -14.18 -8.03
N MET A 563 -0.40 -15.47 -8.25
CA MET A 563 -1.39 -16.09 -9.11
C MET A 563 -2.39 -16.89 -8.27
N ALA A 564 -3.67 -16.52 -8.34
CA ALA A 564 -4.75 -17.32 -7.76
C ALA A 564 -5.23 -18.36 -8.77
N THR A 565 -5.41 -19.59 -8.31
CA THR A 565 -5.96 -20.70 -9.10
C THR A 565 -7.20 -21.27 -8.42
N PHE A 566 -8.31 -21.32 -9.12
CA PHE A 566 -9.59 -21.83 -8.62
C PHE A 566 -10.08 -23.02 -9.44
N SER A 567 -10.69 -24.01 -8.77
CA SER A 567 -11.38 -25.10 -9.45
C SER A 567 -12.72 -24.61 -10.02
N LEU A 568 -12.90 -24.76 -11.32
CA LEU A 568 -14.18 -24.49 -12.01
C LEU A 568 -15.33 -25.30 -11.43
N GLU A 569 -15.10 -26.56 -11.12
CA GLU A 569 -16.13 -27.43 -10.55
C GLU A 569 -16.60 -26.93 -9.19
N LYS A 570 -15.65 -26.58 -8.29
CA LYS A 570 -15.97 -26.02 -6.98
C LYS A 570 -16.71 -24.69 -7.11
N LEU A 571 -16.22 -23.78 -7.95
CA LEU A 571 -16.86 -22.47 -8.18
C LEU A 571 -18.28 -22.60 -8.72
N MET A 572 -18.52 -23.56 -9.62
CA MET A 572 -19.85 -23.71 -10.26
C MET A 572 -20.86 -24.48 -9.42
N LYS A 573 -20.42 -25.35 -8.51
CA LYS A 573 -21.29 -26.12 -7.61
C LYS A 573 -21.58 -25.43 -6.28
N SER A 574 -20.74 -24.49 -5.84
CA SER A 574 -20.91 -23.83 -4.54
C SER A 574 -22.04 -22.81 -4.61
N ASP A 575 -23.04 -22.92 -3.74
CA ASP A 575 -24.07 -21.90 -3.52
C ASP A 575 -23.55 -20.73 -2.67
N SER A 576 -22.39 -20.88 -2.01
CA SER A 576 -21.72 -19.85 -1.24
C SER A 576 -20.59 -19.19 -2.06
N VAL A 577 -20.39 -17.89 -1.84
CA VAL A 577 -19.27 -17.14 -2.40
C VAL A 577 -17.98 -17.69 -1.78
N LEU A 578 -17.05 -18.17 -2.61
CA LEU A 578 -15.79 -18.70 -2.12
C LEU A 578 -14.84 -17.56 -1.70
N HIS A 579 -14.16 -17.78 -0.59
CA HIS A 579 -13.00 -16.96 -0.20
C HIS A 579 -11.72 -17.62 -0.72
N THR A 580 -10.74 -16.79 -1.03
CA THR A 580 -9.47 -17.16 -1.67
C THR A 580 -8.64 -18.13 -0.79
N GLN A 581 -8.83 -19.44 -0.91
CA GLN A 581 -8.03 -20.42 -0.15
C GLN A 581 -7.03 -21.24 -0.98
N ASP A 582 -7.14 -21.20 -2.31
CA ASP A 582 -6.27 -21.99 -3.18
C ASP A 582 -5.49 -21.06 -4.13
N TYR A 583 -4.50 -20.33 -3.62
CA TYR A 583 -3.60 -19.53 -4.46
C TYR A 583 -2.16 -20.02 -4.31
N GLN A 584 -1.43 -19.94 -5.40
CA GLN A 584 0.01 -20.15 -5.39
C GLN A 584 0.69 -18.78 -5.27
N SER A 585 1.42 -18.57 -4.16
CA SER A 585 2.20 -17.37 -3.99
C SER A 585 3.40 -17.37 -4.93
N LEU A 586 3.55 -16.28 -5.68
CA LEU A 586 4.78 -15.94 -6.38
C LEU A 586 5.58 -14.94 -5.54
N SER A 587 6.87 -14.80 -5.82
CA SER A 587 7.67 -13.73 -5.21
C SER A 587 6.92 -12.39 -5.28
N PRO A 588 6.85 -11.58 -4.20
CA PRO A 588 6.14 -10.30 -4.17
C PRO A 588 6.55 -9.31 -5.27
N GLU A 589 7.71 -9.51 -5.88
CA GLU A 589 8.22 -8.69 -6.98
C GLU A 589 7.80 -9.18 -8.38
N VAL A 590 7.05 -10.27 -8.48
CA VAL A 590 6.76 -10.98 -9.72
C VAL A 590 5.26 -11.14 -9.92
N TYR A 591 4.67 -10.35 -10.82
CA TYR A 591 3.22 -10.34 -11.09
C TYR A 591 2.92 -10.91 -12.48
N PRO A 592 1.96 -11.85 -12.61
CA PRO A 592 1.49 -12.28 -13.92
C PRO A 592 0.89 -11.11 -14.70
N LEU A 593 1.40 -10.87 -15.90
CA LEU A 593 0.90 -9.83 -16.81
C LEU A 593 0.05 -10.42 -17.94
N LEU A 594 0.35 -11.64 -18.31
CA LEU A 594 -0.31 -12.34 -19.40
C LEU A 594 -0.19 -13.87 -19.19
N PHE A 595 -1.22 -14.61 -19.59
CA PHE A 595 -1.18 -16.07 -19.66
C PHE A 595 -1.11 -16.51 -21.11
N THR A 596 -0.23 -17.47 -21.39
CA THR A 596 -0.21 -18.25 -22.64
C THR A 596 -0.91 -19.59 -22.44
N SER A 597 -0.88 -20.48 -23.41
CA SER A 597 -1.43 -21.83 -23.26
C SER A 597 -0.71 -22.67 -22.21
N ASP A 598 0.59 -22.50 -22.04
CA ASP A 598 1.49 -23.36 -21.28
C ASP A 598 2.37 -22.62 -20.25
N ALA A 599 2.33 -21.28 -20.26
CA ALA A 599 3.17 -20.43 -19.43
C ALA A 599 2.44 -19.15 -18.97
N PHE A 600 3.08 -18.38 -18.13
CA PHE A 600 2.69 -17.01 -17.87
C PHE A 600 3.90 -16.08 -17.94
N ILE A 601 3.60 -14.81 -18.15
CA ILE A 601 4.56 -13.74 -18.37
C ILE A 601 4.59 -12.82 -17.15
N THR A 602 5.79 -12.42 -16.75
CA THR A 602 5.98 -11.45 -15.67
C THR A 602 6.99 -10.40 -16.07
N TYR A 603 6.94 -9.27 -15.39
CA TYR A 603 7.87 -8.18 -15.58
C TYR A 603 8.39 -7.69 -14.23
N LYS A 604 9.69 -7.71 -14.07
CA LYS A 604 10.34 -7.20 -12.88
C LYS A 604 10.66 -5.72 -13.06
N LYS A 605 9.84 -4.86 -12.46
CA LYS A 605 9.94 -3.41 -12.60
C LYS A 605 11.33 -2.87 -12.28
N ASN A 606 11.96 -3.40 -11.22
CA ASN A 606 13.24 -2.90 -10.73
C ASN A 606 14.44 -3.18 -11.66
N THR A 607 14.30 -4.09 -12.62
CA THR A 607 15.39 -4.47 -13.53
C THR A 607 15.05 -4.27 -14.99
N GLY A 608 13.82 -3.87 -15.32
CA GLY A 608 13.37 -3.81 -16.71
C GLY A 608 13.38 -5.17 -17.41
N THR A 609 13.30 -6.24 -16.63
CA THR A 609 13.48 -7.62 -17.13
C THR A 609 12.14 -8.30 -17.26
N PHE A 610 11.97 -8.99 -18.35
CA PHE A 610 10.80 -9.76 -18.70
C PHE A 610 11.10 -11.25 -18.53
N TYR A 611 10.15 -12.02 -18.01
CA TYR A 611 10.31 -13.44 -17.77
C TYR A 611 9.12 -14.22 -18.29
N THR A 612 9.38 -15.44 -18.74
CA THR A 612 8.37 -16.48 -18.90
C THR A 612 8.52 -17.52 -17.82
N HIS A 613 7.41 -18.00 -17.28
CA HIS A 613 7.37 -18.99 -16.22
C HIS A 613 6.40 -20.11 -16.57
N SER A 614 6.75 -21.34 -16.17
CA SER A 614 5.79 -22.44 -16.17
C SER A 614 4.67 -22.19 -15.15
N PHE A 615 3.52 -22.84 -15.30
CA PHE A 615 2.44 -22.76 -14.28
C PHE A 615 2.82 -23.40 -12.94
N ARG A 616 3.99 -24.02 -12.83
CA ARG A 616 4.56 -24.49 -11.56
C ARG A 616 5.42 -23.44 -10.87
N GLY A 617 5.67 -22.30 -11.53
CA GLY A 617 6.50 -21.21 -11.01
C GLY A 617 7.97 -21.25 -11.43
N ASP A 618 8.39 -22.27 -12.22
CA ASP A 618 9.77 -22.33 -12.71
C ASP A 618 10.03 -21.24 -13.74
N THR A 619 11.18 -20.57 -13.67
CA THR A 619 11.57 -19.60 -14.70
C THR A 619 12.03 -20.34 -15.95
N LEU A 620 11.32 -20.13 -17.06
CA LEU A 620 11.63 -20.73 -18.34
C LEU A 620 12.68 -19.91 -19.09
N CYS A 621 12.49 -18.60 -19.19
CA CYS A 621 13.39 -17.70 -19.86
C CYS A 621 13.41 -16.32 -19.22
N ARG A 622 14.54 -15.62 -19.37
CA ARG A 622 14.77 -14.26 -18.95
C ARG A 622 15.20 -13.42 -20.16
N PHE A 623 14.46 -12.34 -20.42
CA PHE A 623 14.75 -11.41 -21.49
C PHE A 623 15.24 -10.08 -20.91
N GLU A 624 16.46 -9.70 -21.23
CA GLU A 624 17.07 -8.42 -20.90
C GLU A 624 17.08 -7.52 -22.14
N LEU A 625 15.94 -6.86 -22.40
CA LEU A 625 15.77 -6.05 -23.62
C LEU A 625 16.35 -4.64 -23.45
N MET A 626 16.45 -4.14 -22.20
CA MET A 626 16.90 -2.81 -21.88
C MET A 626 17.97 -2.85 -20.77
N PRO A 627 19.23 -3.17 -21.10
CA PRO A 627 20.29 -3.34 -20.12
C PRO A 627 20.61 -2.04 -19.32
N ASP A 628 20.34 -0.86 -19.90
CA ASP A 628 20.57 0.45 -19.28
C ASP A 628 19.36 0.99 -18.53
N TYR A 629 18.31 0.17 -18.36
CA TYR A 629 17.13 0.55 -17.62
C TYR A 629 17.45 0.74 -16.13
N LEU A 630 17.20 1.96 -15.61
CA LEU A 630 17.35 2.24 -14.20
C LEU A 630 15.98 2.11 -13.50
N PRO A 631 15.89 1.35 -12.39
CA PRO A 631 14.66 1.22 -11.65
C PRO A 631 14.26 2.55 -10.99
N THR A 632 12.99 2.93 -11.10
CA THR A 632 12.45 4.09 -10.40
C THR A 632 11.59 3.67 -9.21
N ALA A 633 11.64 4.45 -8.15
CA ALA A 633 10.80 4.26 -6.98
C ALA A 633 9.34 4.73 -7.21
N ASP A 634 9.07 5.59 -8.20
CA ASP A 634 7.74 6.17 -8.42
C ASP A 634 7.31 6.06 -9.90
N TYR A 635 6.48 5.07 -10.20
CA TYR A 635 5.93 4.78 -11.53
C TYR A 635 4.63 5.51 -11.86
N ARG A 636 4.14 6.40 -11.02
CA ARG A 636 2.82 7.03 -11.21
C ARG A 636 2.72 7.91 -12.45
N ASN A 637 3.86 8.23 -13.06
CA ASN A 637 3.93 9.22 -14.13
C ASN A 637 4.80 8.79 -15.33
N GLY A 638 5.10 7.51 -15.49
CA GLY A 638 5.93 6.97 -16.58
C GLY A 638 5.16 6.01 -17.49
N GLU A 639 5.85 5.47 -18.49
CA GLU A 639 5.30 4.41 -19.33
C GLU A 639 5.08 3.13 -18.55
N SER A 640 4.06 2.37 -18.93
CA SER A 640 3.76 1.06 -18.38
C SER A 640 4.08 -0.04 -19.39
N VAL A 641 4.39 -1.23 -18.89
CA VAL A 641 4.45 -2.43 -19.74
C VAL A 641 3.06 -2.67 -20.34
N SER A 642 3.02 -2.91 -21.63
CA SER A 642 1.80 -3.29 -22.35
C SER A 642 1.89 -4.75 -22.76
N THR A 643 0.92 -5.55 -22.33
CA THR A 643 0.78 -6.96 -22.73
C THR A 643 -0.63 -7.21 -23.22
N TYR A 644 -0.78 -7.96 -24.27
CA TYR A 644 -2.09 -8.30 -24.84
C TYR A 644 -2.01 -9.57 -25.69
N SER A 645 -3.17 -10.15 -25.97
CA SER A 645 -3.32 -11.27 -26.90
C SER A 645 -4.24 -10.88 -28.04
N LEU A 646 -3.88 -11.26 -29.24
CA LEU A 646 -4.65 -11.06 -30.46
C LEU A 646 -4.53 -12.32 -31.32
N ASP A 647 -5.65 -12.93 -31.69
CA ASP A 647 -5.73 -14.16 -32.50
C ASP A 647 -4.84 -15.30 -31.94
N GLY A 648 -4.84 -15.47 -30.63
CA GLY A 648 -4.07 -16.51 -29.95
C GLY A 648 -2.55 -16.23 -29.90
N GLN A 649 -2.10 -15.11 -30.45
CA GLN A 649 -0.72 -14.65 -30.34
C GLN A 649 -0.56 -13.69 -29.17
N HIS A 650 0.62 -13.65 -28.57
CA HIS A 650 0.89 -12.87 -27.37
C HIS A 650 1.94 -11.81 -27.67
N PHE A 651 1.69 -10.60 -27.21
CA PHE A 651 2.51 -9.43 -27.49
C PHE A 651 2.95 -8.73 -26.22
N VAL A 652 4.12 -8.12 -26.26
CA VAL A 652 4.71 -7.33 -25.20
C VAL A 652 5.41 -6.09 -25.72
N ARG A 653 5.21 -4.95 -25.06
CA ARG A 653 6.01 -3.74 -25.19
C ARG A 653 6.49 -3.32 -23.81
N LEU A 654 7.78 -3.14 -23.67
CA LEU A 654 8.35 -2.63 -22.41
C LEU A 654 8.24 -1.11 -22.32
N PRO A 655 8.24 -0.54 -21.10
CA PRO A 655 8.31 0.91 -20.93
C PRO A 655 9.58 1.45 -21.59
N TYR A 656 9.45 2.57 -22.28
CA TYR A 656 10.56 3.27 -22.97
C TYR A 656 11.28 2.47 -24.06
N ASP A 657 10.66 1.39 -24.52
CA ASP A 657 11.14 0.62 -25.67
C ASP A 657 10.35 1.02 -26.91
N ASP A 658 11.07 1.27 -28.00
CA ASP A 658 10.47 1.63 -29.29
C ASP A 658 9.92 0.39 -30.01
N THR A 659 10.08 -0.81 -29.46
CA THR A 659 9.73 -2.05 -30.12
C THR A 659 8.56 -2.76 -29.44
N VAL A 660 7.64 -3.28 -30.23
CA VAL A 660 6.62 -4.22 -29.81
C VAL A 660 7.02 -5.61 -30.29
N TYR A 661 7.09 -6.55 -29.36
CA TYR A 661 7.49 -7.93 -29.62
C TYR A 661 6.29 -8.86 -29.57
N ARG A 662 6.30 -9.87 -30.42
CA ARG A 662 5.46 -11.05 -30.32
C ARG A 662 6.24 -12.17 -29.66
N LEU A 663 5.65 -12.83 -28.67
CA LEU A 663 6.17 -14.05 -28.07
C LEU A 663 5.86 -15.21 -29.03
N VAL A 664 6.90 -15.76 -29.65
CA VAL A 664 6.78 -16.87 -30.62
C VAL A 664 6.64 -18.19 -29.84
N ASP A 665 7.43 -18.33 -28.80
CA ASP A 665 7.44 -19.43 -27.84
C ASP A 665 7.97 -18.91 -26.50
N ASN A 666 8.13 -19.76 -25.47
CA ASN A 666 8.50 -19.37 -24.12
C ASN A 666 9.92 -18.74 -23.98
N HIS A 667 10.71 -18.71 -25.03
CA HIS A 667 12.08 -18.17 -25.02
C HIS A 667 12.44 -17.33 -26.26
N THR A 668 11.51 -17.14 -27.21
CA THR A 668 11.75 -16.41 -28.46
C THR A 668 10.80 -15.21 -28.58
N LEU A 669 11.37 -14.03 -28.73
CA LEU A 669 10.67 -12.79 -29.08
C LEU A 669 10.97 -12.41 -30.53
N GLN A 670 9.94 -12.01 -31.26
CA GLN A 670 10.02 -11.45 -32.61
C GLN A 670 9.50 -10.01 -32.61
N ALA A 671 10.32 -9.07 -33.04
CA ALA A 671 9.88 -7.70 -33.25
C ALA A 671 8.81 -7.67 -34.37
N VAL A 672 7.68 -7.00 -34.07
CA VAL A 672 6.56 -6.89 -35.03
C VAL A 672 6.28 -5.44 -35.41
N TYR A 673 6.49 -4.51 -34.52
CA TYR A 673 6.40 -3.08 -34.77
C TYR A 673 7.63 -2.36 -34.19
N GLN A 674 8.11 -1.38 -34.94
CA GLN A 674 9.19 -0.48 -34.55
C GLN A 674 8.66 0.95 -34.63
N LEU A 675 8.58 1.64 -33.51
CA LEU A 675 8.22 3.04 -33.41
C LEU A 675 9.40 3.89 -33.85
N ASP A 676 9.18 4.73 -34.85
CA ASP A 676 10.20 5.63 -35.38
C ASP A 676 9.86 7.07 -35.02
N PHE A 677 10.54 7.61 -34.04
CA PHE A 677 10.36 8.97 -33.58
C PHE A 677 11.05 10.02 -34.46
N GLY A 678 11.91 9.62 -35.42
CA GLY A 678 12.62 10.52 -36.32
C GLY A 678 13.48 11.53 -35.57
N SER A 679 13.14 12.81 -35.70
CA SER A 679 13.79 13.90 -34.96
C SER A 679 13.18 14.17 -33.57
N LEU A 680 12.11 13.47 -33.19
CA LEU A 680 11.44 13.63 -31.89
C LEU A 680 12.18 12.82 -30.83
N HIS A 681 12.10 13.26 -29.60
CA HIS A 681 12.76 12.62 -28.48
C HIS A 681 11.78 11.74 -27.69
N HIS A 682 11.89 10.41 -27.84
CA HIS A 682 11.24 9.46 -26.96
C HIS A 682 11.98 9.41 -25.62
N ALA A 683 11.26 9.54 -24.52
CA ALA A 683 11.86 9.53 -23.19
C ALA A 683 12.55 8.20 -22.92
N THR A 684 13.71 8.24 -22.29
CA THR A 684 14.34 7.06 -21.71
C THR A 684 13.99 6.93 -20.23
N GLY A 685 14.02 5.72 -19.70
CA GLY A 685 13.81 5.48 -18.26
C GLY A 685 14.77 6.31 -17.39
N LYS A 686 16.02 6.49 -17.84
CA LYS A 686 17.04 7.30 -17.18
C LYS A 686 16.67 8.80 -17.09
N GLU A 687 16.12 9.35 -18.16
CA GLU A 687 15.68 10.76 -18.20
C GLU A 687 14.47 10.99 -17.31
N VAL A 688 13.50 10.08 -17.32
CA VAL A 688 12.34 10.16 -16.42
C VAL A 688 12.75 10.17 -14.96
N ILE A 689 13.78 9.39 -14.60
CA ILE A 689 14.31 9.37 -13.23
C ILE A 689 15.06 10.66 -12.88
N SER A 690 15.97 11.07 -13.75
CA SER A 690 16.82 12.24 -13.50
C SER A 690 16.08 13.57 -13.65
N GLY A 691 14.89 13.56 -14.29
CA GLY A 691 14.17 14.76 -14.68
C GLY A 691 14.81 15.52 -15.84
N ALA A 692 15.82 14.95 -16.50
CA ALA A 692 16.46 15.56 -17.66
C ALA A 692 15.59 15.41 -18.90
N ASN A 693 15.52 16.46 -19.72
CA ASN A 693 14.79 16.51 -21.02
C ASN A 693 13.30 16.13 -20.98
N ILE A 694 12.70 15.95 -19.79
CA ILE A 694 11.29 15.52 -19.64
C ILE A 694 10.30 16.57 -20.15
N ASP A 695 10.70 17.82 -20.26
CA ASP A 695 9.84 18.93 -20.73
C ASP A 695 9.45 18.79 -22.19
N CYS A 696 10.28 18.17 -23.02
CA CYS A 696 10.07 17.98 -24.45
C CYS A 696 9.94 16.53 -24.88
N ALA A 697 10.19 15.59 -23.97
CA ALA A 697 10.17 14.17 -24.27
C ALA A 697 8.75 13.65 -24.52
N TYR A 698 8.63 12.68 -25.42
CA TYR A 698 7.42 11.94 -25.69
C TYR A 698 7.36 10.65 -24.87
N LEU A 699 6.16 10.27 -24.46
CA LEU A 699 5.86 9.05 -23.71
C LEU A 699 4.69 8.32 -24.37
N ILE A 700 4.74 7.00 -24.43
CA ILE A 700 3.63 6.16 -24.84
C ILE A 700 2.79 5.79 -23.61
N GLU A 701 1.62 6.39 -23.48
CA GLU A 701 0.72 6.17 -22.35
C GLU A 701 -0.25 5.00 -22.54
N GLY A 702 -0.51 4.59 -23.77
CA GLY A 702 -1.41 3.50 -24.07
C GLY A 702 -1.20 2.89 -25.45
N TRP A 703 -1.39 1.59 -25.54
CA TRP A 703 -1.32 0.80 -26.75
C TRP A 703 -2.48 -0.18 -26.78
N ILE A 704 -3.32 -0.12 -27.83
CA ILE A 704 -4.40 -1.07 -28.04
C ILE A 704 -4.37 -1.48 -29.50
N GLU A 705 -4.16 -2.76 -29.72
CA GLU A 705 -4.18 -3.36 -31.05
C GLU A 705 -5.47 -4.17 -31.25
N THR A 706 -6.09 -3.98 -32.38
CA THR A 706 -7.23 -4.76 -32.87
C THR A 706 -6.85 -5.49 -34.16
N ASP A 707 -7.77 -6.23 -34.74
CA ASP A 707 -7.54 -6.90 -36.02
C ASP A 707 -7.18 -5.91 -37.13
N LYS A 708 -7.78 -4.71 -37.12
CA LYS A 708 -7.66 -3.71 -38.20
C LYS A 708 -6.88 -2.47 -37.82
N PHE A 709 -6.81 -2.13 -36.55
CA PHE A 709 -6.25 -0.86 -36.11
C PHE A 709 -5.27 -1.00 -34.94
N ILE A 710 -4.35 -0.05 -34.83
CA ILE A 710 -3.59 0.19 -33.61
C ILE A 710 -3.92 1.59 -33.12
N PHE A 711 -4.33 1.70 -31.85
CA PHE A 711 -4.62 2.93 -31.16
C PHE A 711 -3.52 3.25 -30.15
N ILE A 712 -2.87 4.40 -30.31
CA ILE A 712 -1.74 4.81 -29.48
C ILE A 712 -2.07 6.10 -28.73
N ARG A 713 -1.98 6.09 -27.40
CA ARG A 713 -1.97 7.32 -26.59
C ARG A 713 -0.54 7.73 -26.33
N MET A 714 -0.26 8.99 -26.56
CA MET A 714 1.07 9.55 -26.36
C MET A 714 0.97 10.94 -25.72
N ALA A 715 1.90 11.27 -24.84
CA ALA A 715 2.02 12.58 -24.22
C ALA A 715 3.39 13.19 -24.49
N GLN A 716 3.44 14.51 -24.59
CA GLN A 716 4.67 15.29 -24.62
C GLN A 716 4.79 16.11 -23.33
N GLY A 717 5.92 16.00 -22.66
CA GLY A 717 6.20 16.75 -21.43
C GLY A 717 5.33 16.41 -20.23
N HIS A 718 4.70 15.22 -20.22
CA HIS A 718 3.75 14.83 -19.15
C HIS A 718 4.38 14.77 -17.76
N ASN A 719 5.63 14.35 -17.66
CA ASN A 719 6.32 14.21 -16.38
C ASN A 719 6.95 15.52 -15.86
N SER A 720 6.91 16.58 -16.66
CA SER A 720 7.45 17.88 -16.27
C SER A 720 6.55 18.57 -15.24
N PRO A 721 7.03 18.87 -14.02
CA PRO A 721 6.29 19.68 -13.06
C PRO A 721 5.95 21.06 -13.63
N ILE A 722 6.87 21.65 -14.38
CA ILE A 722 6.71 22.97 -15.00
C ILE A 722 5.60 22.95 -16.05
N ASN A 723 5.55 21.93 -16.89
CA ASN A 723 4.52 21.79 -17.91
C ASN A 723 3.14 21.51 -17.30
N ARG A 724 3.08 20.75 -16.22
CA ARG A 724 1.82 20.53 -15.49
C ARG A 724 1.29 21.81 -14.86
N GLU A 725 2.14 22.57 -14.20
CA GLU A 725 1.78 23.86 -13.61
C GLU A 725 1.29 24.86 -14.68
N LYS A 726 1.99 24.94 -15.80
CA LYS A 726 1.64 25.80 -16.94
C LYS A 726 0.53 25.24 -17.82
N LYS A 727 -0.01 24.05 -17.54
CA LYS A 727 -0.93 23.31 -18.42
C LYS A 727 -0.41 23.16 -19.86
N ALA A 728 0.89 22.93 -19.97
CA ALA A 728 1.59 22.85 -21.26
C ALA A 728 1.82 21.41 -21.75
N VAL A 729 1.31 20.40 -21.02
CA VAL A 729 1.32 19.01 -21.47
C VAL A 729 0.48 18.86 -22.73
N LYS A 730 1.01 18.18 -23.72
CA LYS A 730 0.28 17.87 -24.96
C LYS A 730 -0.02 16.38 -25.01
N LEU A 731 -1.27 16.06 -25.28
CA LEU A 731 -1.75 14.68 -25.41
C LEU A 731 -2.08 14.41 -26.87
N TYR A 732 -1.68 13.25 -27.37
CA TYR A 732 -1.88 12.84 -28.76
C TYR A 732 -2.59 11.48 -28.80
N SER A 733 -3.51 11.34 -29.76
CA SER A 733 -4.19 10.08 -30.06
C SER A 733 -3.91 9.72 -31.51
N LEU A 734 -3.12 8.69 -31.70
CA LEU A 734 -2.69 8.22 -33.02
C LEU A 734 -3.43 6.94 -33.38
N VAL A 735 -3.75 6.81 -34.66
CA VAL A 735 -4.43 5.63 -35.22
C VAL A 735 -3.62 5.13 -36.42
N TYR A 736 -3.25 3.85 -36.37
CA TYR A 736 -2.66 3.13 -37.49
C TYR A 736 -3.67 2.14 -38.05
N ASN A 737 -3.98 2.26 -39.33
CA ASN A 737 -4.82 1.31 -40.06
C ASN A 737 -3.94 0.22 -40.66
N LYS A 738 -4.11 -1.02 -40.21
CA LYS A 738 -3.27 -2.16 -40.64
C LYS A 738 -3.54 -2.60 -42.07
N GLU A 739 -4.75 -2.35 -42.59
CA GLU A 739 -5.14 -2.72 -43.94
C GLU A 739 -4.58 -1.74 -44.99
N THR A 740 -4.60 -0.44 -44.68
CA THR A 740 -4.17 0.59 -45.62
C THR A 740 -2.72 1.07 -45.40
N GLY A 741 -2.16 0.76 -44.23
CA GLY A 741 -0.85 1.27 -43.80
C GLY A 741 -0.87 2.76 -43.42
N GLU A 742 -2.05 3.35 -43.29
CA GLU A 742 -2.23 4.77 -43.00
C GLU A 742 -2.04 5.05 -41.52
N PHE A 743 -1.18 6.03 -41.18
CA PHE A 743 -0.88 6.41 -39.83
C PHE A 743 -1.10 7.92 -39.64
N PHE A 744 -1.90 8.31 -38.65
CA PHE A 744 -2.32 9.68 -38.46
C PHE A 744 -2.67 9.97 -36.98
N THR A 745 -2.79 11.26 -36.66
CA THR A 745 -3.15 11.78 -35.35
C THR A 745 -4.54 12.40 -35.41
N LEU A 746 -5.36 12.21 -34.36
CA LEU A 746 -6.64 12.90 -34.22
C LEU A 746 -6.43 14.40 -33.91
N PRO A 747 -7.36 15.30 -34.36
CA PRO A 747 -7.28 16.71 -34.02
C PRO A 747 -7.29 16.92 -32.49
N GLN A 748 -6.41 17.80 -32.02
CA GLN A 748 -6.38 18.18 -30.61
C GLN A 748 -7.63 18.96 -30.22
N PRO A 749 -8.31 18.59 -29.11
CA PRO A 749 -9.39 19.41 -28.58
C PRO A 749 -8.86 20.75 -28.05
N LYS A 750 -9.75 21.77 -27.98
CA LYS A 750 -9.38 23.11 -27.48
C LYS A 750 -9.05 23.11 -25.98
N GLU A 751 -9.59 22.15 -25.23
CA GLU A 751 -9.31 21.96 -23.82
C GLU A 751 -8.26 20.84 -23.62
N LEU A 752 -7.57 20.82 -22.51
CA LEU A 752 -6.59 19.79 -22.14
C LEU A 752 -7.29 18.43 -21.87
N THR A 753 -7.96 17.92 -22.88
CA THR A 753 -8.58 16.61 -22.88
C THR A 753 -7.97 15.77 -23.98
N ASP A 754 -8.06 14.47 -23.83
CA ASP A 754 -7.61 13.52 -24.86
C ASP A 754 -8.43 13.70 -26.16
N ALA A 755 -7.76 13.78 -27.29
CA ALA A 755 -8.42 13.62 -28.58
C ALA A 755 -9.07 12.24 -28.69
N MET A 756 -10.30 12.18 -29.19
CA MET A 756 -11.08 10.94 -29.30
C MET A 756 -11.72 10.84 -30.69
N LEU A 757 -12.20 9.66 -31.00
CA LEU A 757 -13.05 9.43 -32.17
C LEU A 757 -14.39 10.15 -32.00
N GLU A 758 -14.89 10.77 -33.08
CA GLU A 758 -16.21 11.41 -33.06
C GLU A 758 -17.30 10.35 -32.82
N GLY A 759 -18.15 10.60 -31.83
CA GLY A 759 -19.15 9.63 -31.35
C GLY A 759 -20.42 9.57 -32.17
N ASP A 760 -20.34 9.42 -33.49
CA ASP A 760 -21.48 9.37 -34.40
C ASP A 760 -22.44 8.19 -34.14
N LEU A 761 -21.93 7.10 -33.55
CA LEU A 761 -22.71 5.95 -33.10
C LEU A 761 -23.23 6.08 -31.66
N LEU A 762 -22.80 7.08 -30.91
CA LEU A 762 -23.13 7.34 -29.51
C LEU A 762 -23.83 8.70 -29.31
N GLY A 763 -24.54 9.19 -30.32
CA GLY A 763 -25.26 10.44 -30.18
C GLY A 763 -24.39 11.66 -29.88
N GLY A 764 -23.12 11.65 -30.31
CA GLY A 764 -22.17 12.73 -30.14
C GLY A 764 -21.23 12.58 -28.95
N LEU A 765 -21.28 11.47 -28.19
CA LEU A 765 -20.30 11.18 -27.13
C LEU A 765 -19.02 10.64 -27.75
N ASP A 766 -17.94 11.41 -27.67
CA ASP A 766 -16.64 11.02 -28.16
C ASP A 766 -16.10 9.76 -27.46
N TRP A 767 -15.39 8.92 -28.21
CA TRP A 767 -15.02 7.60 -27.78
C TRP A 767 -13.58 7.24 -28.12
N TRP A 768 -12.93 6.45 -27.28
CA TRP A 768 -11.61 5.86 -27.48
C TRP A 768 -11.53 4.52 -26.79
N PRO A 769 -10.96 3.46 -27.41
CA PRO A 769 -10.90 2.14 -26.78
C PRO A 769 -10.01 2.17 -25.53
N GLN A 770 -10.40 1.41 -24.52
CA GLN A 770 -9.62 1.14 -23.31
C GLN A 770 -9.16 -0.32 -23.23
N ALA A 771 -9.83 -1.21 -23.95
CA ALA A 771 -9.46 -2.61 -24.06
C ALA A 771 -9.98 -3.19 -25.37
N TYR A 772 -9.39 -4.30 -25.84
CA TYR A 772 -9.85 -5.09 -26.96
C TYR A 772 -9.84 -6.57 -26.60
N GLY A 773 -10.85 -7.31 -27.05
CA GLY A 773 -10.94 -8.75 -26.91
C GLY A 773 -12.28 -9.27 -27.46
N ASN A 774 -12.34 -10.53 -27.83
CA ASN A 774 -13.52 -11.17 -28.41
C ASN A 774 -14.06 -10.43 -29.66
N GLY A 775 -13.18 -9.86 -30.47
CA GLY A 775 -13.55 -9.08 -31.65
C GLY A 775 -14.21 -7.73 -31.36
N LYS A 776 -14.13 -7.22 -30.12
CA LYS A 776 -14.81 -5.99 -29.68
C LYS A 776 -13.86 -5.06 -28.96
N MET A 777 -14.09 -3.77 -29.10
CA MET A 777 -13.41 -2.71 -28.35
C MET A 777 -14.29 -2.28 -27.19
N TYR A 778 -13.70 -2.03 -26.02
CA TYR A 778 -14.40 -1.71 -24.78
C TYR A 778 -13.97 -0.34 -24.25
N ARG A 779 -14.95 0.41 -23.75
CA ARG A 779 -14.72 1.61 -22.95
C ARG A 779 -15.69 1.69 -21.79
N TYR A 780 -15.19 2.06 -20.63
CA TYR A 780 -15.98 2.20 -19.40
C TYR A 780 -16.23 3.69 -19.10
N TYR A 781 -17.47 4.02 -18.75
CA TYR A 781 -17.89 5.37 -18.39
C TYR A 781 -18.67 5.35 -17.09
N SER A 782 -18.56 6.41 -16.29
CA SER A 782 -19.55 6.70 -15.26
C SER A 782 -20.86 7.10 -15.93
N SER A 783 -21.99 6.66 -15.39
CA SER A 783 -23.32 7.06 -15.90
C SER A 783 -23.49 8.60 -15.98
N LYS A 784 -22.81 9.35 -15.11
CA LYS A 784 -22.75 10.83 -15.14
C LYS A 784 -22.11 11.41 -16.40
N ALA A 785 -21.29 10.65 -17.09
CA ALA A 785 -20.68 11.12 -18.35
C ALA A 785 -21.66 11.11 -19.53
N LEU A 786 -22.79 10.45 -19.39
CA LEU A 786 -23.83 10.37 -20.41
C LEU A 786 -24.76 11.57 -20.32
N SER A 787 -25.00 12.26 -21.45
CA SER A 787 -26.05 13.28 -21.50
C SER A 787 -27.44 12.66 -21.21
N PRO A 788 -28.38 13.41 -20.63
CA PRO A 788 -29.77 12.92 -20.40
C PRO A 788 -30.46 12.42 -21.69
N ALA A 789 -30.08 12.96 -22.82
CA ALA A 789 -30.57 12.52 -24.13
C ALA A 789 -30.03 11.14 -24.51
N LEU A 790 -28.76 10.88 -24.20
CA LEU A 790 -28.12 9.60 -24.44
C LEU A 790 -28.62 8.54 -23.46
N GLN A 791 -28.82 8.88 -22.20
CA GLN A 791 -29.39 7.98 -21.19
C GLN A 791 -30.76 7.46 -21.59
N LYS A 792 -31.61 8.32 -22.21
CA LYS A 792 -32.93 7.91 -22.71
C LYS A 792 -32.90 6.99 -23.92
N GLN A 793 -31.80 6.97 -24.68
CA GLN A 793 -31.67 6.13 -25.88
C GLN A 793 -31.17 4.71 -25.54
N ILE A 794 -30.68 4.52 -24.33
CA ILE A 794 -30.02 3.27 -23.91
C ILE A 794 -31.06 2.39 -23.22
N LYS A 795 -31.59 1.38 -23.93
CA LYS A 795 -32.48 0.36 -23.35
C LYS A 795 -31.79 -0.33 -22.16
N GLY A 796 -32.41 -0.27 -20.99
CA GLY A 796 -31.88 -0.89 -19.76
C GLY A 796 -31.14 0.07 -18.84
N VAL A 797 -30.94 1.33 -19.22
CA VAL A 797 -30.30 2.36 -18.38
C VAL A 797 -31.30 3.18 -17.56
N GLU A 798 -32.58 3.03 -17.81
CA GLU A 798 -33.66 3.71 -17.07
C GLU A 798 -33.66 3.45 -15.55
N SER A 799 -32.95 2.45 -15.10
CA SER A 799 -32.78 2.07 -13.68
C SER A 799 -31.38 2.34 -13.10
N LEU A 800 -30.44 2.93 -13.85
CA LEU A 800 -29.10 3.20 -13.33
C LEU A 800 -29.14 4.31 -12.28
N LYS A 801 -28.60 4.01 -11.11
CA LYS A 801 -28.31 5.02 -10.08
C LYS A 801 -27.24 5.99 -10.58
N GLU A 802 -27.23 7.22 -10.07
CA GLU A 802 -26.31 8.28 -10.50
C GLU A 802 -24.80 7.92 -10.45
N ASP A 803 -24.43 6.87 -9.75
CA ASP A 803 -23.03 6.44 -9.55
C ASP A 803 -22.69 5.09 -10.20
N GLU A 804 -23.58 4.53 -11.02
CA GLU A 804 -23.31 3.26 -11.72
C GLU A 804 -22.42 3.46 -12.95
N TRP A 805 -21.61 2.45 -13.23
CA TRP A 805 -20.75 2.42 -14.41
C TRP A 805 -21.38 1.62 -15.54
N ILE A 806 -21.06 2.04 -16.75
CA ILE A 806 -21.46 1.36 -17.97
C ILE A 806 -20.23 1.00 -18.82
N CYS A 807 -20.39 -0.07 -19.56
CA CYS A 807 -19.44 -0.46 -20.59
C CYS A 807 -20.05 -0.21 -21.97
N VAL A 808 -19.36 0.54 -22.81
CA VAL A 808 -19.65 0.73 -24.23
C VAL A 808 -18.77 -0.21 -25.03
N MET A 809 -19.38 -1.13 -25.75
CA MET A 809 -18.73 -2.07 -26.65
C MET A 809 -18.96 -1.63 -28.08
N LEU A 810 -17.89 -1.53 -28.87
CA LEU A 810 -17.92 -1.26 -30.29
C LEU A 810 -17.50 -2.51 -31.06
N GLU A 811 -18.37 -3.00 -31.96
CA GLU A 811 -18.19 -4.19 -32.78
C GLU A 811 -17.88 -3.84 -34.23
#